data_64237c91a3088a672c8205c450c0fd4e
#
_entry.id   64237c91a3088a672c8205c450c0fd4e
#
_cell.length_a   1.000
_cell.length_b   1.000
_cell.length_c   1.000
_cell.angle_alpha   90.00
_cell.angle_beta   90.00
_cell.angle_gamma   90.00
#
_symmetry.space_group_name_H-M   'P 1'
#
loop_
_entity.id
_entity.type
_entity.pdbx_description
1 polymer ?
#
loop_
_entity_poly.entity_id
_entity_poly.type
_entity_poly.pdbx_seq_one_letter_code
_entity_poly.pdbx_strand_id
1 'polypeptide(L)'
;MSESGLGEAPGAPGLSPTWCSSAKDVVGCALGNSRLWFTIGGGIVNEVYYPRVDIPQIRDLGFIVADGRGFWVEVKRLGNPTVTLAGPGIPAVLVVHRHERFELRLRIVPAADRDVLLVEVELVGDETLRPYALLAPHVGGTGHDNLASVAGHRGHRLLLAEQGPFALALAAVDADQRDAWGHASCGYVGTSDGWQDFACNGAMSWEYDRAGPGNVALMGELPRRAVLGLGISSGTESAATLALSALFAPFENSWQRQIADWTAWQKGCAARAPLTVSLPQACRTQFSLSTMVLRTHKDKTFPGAMVASLSVPWGNTKDERAGYHLVWPRDLCECAGALLAFGATGEALDTVRYLRATQLFDGHWTQNQWLGGSPYWTAVQLDETAFPVLLACALHERRALDGVHVADMIHRALSFIVRNGPASDQDRWEEDAGINAFTLSACIAALVCGASHLPPQARDLALAIADYWNASLENWTAVYDSPLAREHGIPGYYVRVAPADVLHDRSALQDMLPIRNQVIDPGLPAAAQVGVDFLQLVRFGLRAPDDPLIAGTVRLIDALLKVDTPNGPSWHRYNNDGYGEHDDGSAFNGTGRGRAWPLLTGERGHYELAAGRDPLPLLETMVRMASGGGMLPEQVWDSAPVPGRFLEPGRPTGGAMPLVWAHAEFIKLVVSRSLGRPFDRPEPLWHRYGGKRPALKRVIWTPHAPVGRLPQGAALTLALTEPGMFRWGHDGWQDIEERATEANPLGLHLVEIDTRGFSAGRRIDLTYRRQSDGQWAGQDYCITVGSAA
;
A
#
# COMPACT_ATOMS: atom_id res chain seq x y z
N MET A 1 21.15 -20.65 -50.64
CA MET A 1 21.53 -21.27 -49.36
C MET A 1 20.23 -21.51 -48.63
N SER A 2 19.84 -22.77 -48.45
CA SER A 2 18.61 -23.17 -47.82
C SER A 2 18.52 -22.70 -46.37
N GLU A 3 17.48 -21.97 -46.06
CA GLU A 3 17.07 -21.75 -44.70
C GLU A 3 16.77 -23.11 -44.04
N SER A 4 17.73 -23.64 -43.32
CA SER A 4 17.44 -24.71 -42.36
C SER A 4 16.74 -24.04 -41.18
N GLY A 5 15.43 -23.92 -41.26
CA GLY A 5 14.59 -23.51 -40.12
C GLY A 5 14.79 -24.52 -39.01
N LEU A 6 15.37 -24.10 -37.93
CA LEU A 6 15.36 -24.83 -36.67
C LEU A 6 13.89 -24.88 -36.21
N GLY A 7 13.42 -26.00 -35.68
CA GLY A 7 11.99 -26.33 -35.60
C GLY A 7 11.21 -25.58 -34.50
N GLU A 8 9.91 -25.65 -34.56
CA GLU A 8 9.02 -25.26 -33.46
C GLU A 8 9.21 -26.20 -32.26
N ALA A 9 9.26 -25.60 -31.06
CA ALA A 9 9.37 -26.34 -29.82
C ALA A 9 8.10 -27.17 -29.55
N PRO A 10 8.20 -28.41 -29.09
CA PRO A 10 7.03 -29.21 -28.67
C PRO A 10 6.56 -28.84 -27.27
N GLY A 11 5.29 -29.14 -26.96
CA GLY A 11 4.80 -29.10 -25.58
C GLY A 11 3.89 -27.94 -25.22
N ALA A 12 3.23 -27.34 -26.26
CA ALA A 12 2.21 -26.31 -26.03
C ALA A 12 1.08 -26.81 -25.11
N PRO A 13 0.53 -25.93 -24.26
CA PRO A 13 0.88 -24.53 -24.01
C PRO A 13 1.93 -24.34 -22.90
N GLY A 14 2.57 -25.38 -22.41
CA GLY A 14 3.43 -25.39 -21.24
C GLY A 14 2.67 -25.54 -19.92
N LEU A 15 3.37 -25.49 -18.79
CA LEU A 15 2.77 -25.51 -17.45
C LEU A 15 1.94 -24.24 -17.19
N SER A 16 0.94 -24.35 -16.30
CA SER A 16 0.22 -23.17 -15.81
C SER A 16 1.17 -22.13 -15.25
N PRO A 17 1.10 -20.87 -15.71
CA PRO A 17 2.03 -19.85 -15.26
C PRO A 17 1.80 -19.43 -13.79
N THR A 18 2.85 -18.97 -13.16
CA THR A 18 2.84 -18.33 -11.83
C THR A 18 3.85 -17.19 -11.81
N TRP A 19 3.68 -16.24 -10.89
CA TRP A 19 4.70 -15.23 -10.61
C TRP A 19 5.82 -15.78 -9.73
N CYS A 20 6.84 -14.95 -9.46
CA CYS A 20 7.84 -15.25 -8.45
C CYS A 20 7.27 -15.11 -7.03
N SER A 21 8.05 -15.53 -6.05
CA SER A 21 7.78 -15.22 -4.64
C SER A 21 7.70 -13.71 -4.43
N SER A 22 6.83 -13.27 -3.55
CA SER A 22 6.73 -11.87 -3.11
C SER A 22 7.98 -11.38 -2.36
N ALA A 23 8.81 -12.31 -1.86
CA ALA A 23 10.04 -12.00 -1.12
C ALA A 23 11.08 -11.32 -2.02
N LYS A 24 11.13 -9.99 -1.99
CA LYS A 24 12.09 -9.19 -2.75
C LYS A 24 13.27 -8.76 -1.86
N ASP A 25 14.46 -8.75 -2.46
CA ASP A 25 15.67 -8.20 -1.84
C ASP A 25 15.87 -6.74 -2.21
N VAL A 26 15.52 -6.34 -3.44
CA VAL A 26 15.64 -4.98 -3.94
C VAL A 26 14.53 -4.67 -4.94
N VAL A 27 14.07 -3.41 -4.91
CA VAL A 27 13.28 -2.80 -5.98
C VAL A 27 14.03 -1.59 -6.53
N GLY A 28 13.93 -1.30 -7.83
CA GLY A 28 14.69 -0.22 -8.43
C GLY A 28 14.11 0.33 -9.72
N CYS A 29 14.47 1.59 -10.02
CA CYS A 29 14.24 2.25 -11.31
C CYS A 29 15.34 3.28 -11.57
N ALA A 30 15.44 3.80 -12.80
CA ALA A 30 16.21 5.01 -13.07
C ALA A 30 15.42 6.26 -12.66
N LEU A 31 16.09 7.37 -12.35
CA LEU A 31 15.42 8.66 -12.10
C LEU A 31 15.19 9.48 -13.38
N GLY A 32 15.83 9.11 -14.48
CA GLY A 32 15.68 9.72 -15.81
C GLY A 32 14.39 9.32 -16.53
N ASN A 33 14.43 9.42 -17.86
CA ASN A 33 13.23 9.23 -18.72
C ASN A 33 12.86 7.76 -18.95
N SER A 34 13.71 6.80 -18.58
CA SER A 34 13.39 5.37 -18.68
C SER A 34 12.11 5.03 -17.88
N ARG A 35 11.17 4.33 -18.52
CA ARG A 35 9.91 3.85 -17.93
C ARG A 35 10.02 2.38 -17.55
N LEU A 36 11.16 2.02 -16.97
CA LEU A 36 11.44 0.65 -16.57
C LEU A 36 11.68 0.59 -15.06
N TRP A 37 11.04 -0.40 -14.40
CA TRP A 37 11.26 -0.77 -13.00
C TRP A 37 11.66 -2.23 -12.92
N PHE A 38 12.42 -2.61 -11.92
CA PHE A 38 12.87 -3.98 -11.74
C PHE A 38 12.85 -4.39 -10.27
N THR A 39 12.75 -5.69 -10.04
CA THR A 39 12.84 -6.31 -8.72
C THR A 39 13.94 -7.37 -8.71
N ILE A 40 14.58 -7.57 -7.57
CA ILE A 40 15.53 -8.65 -7.30
C ILE A 40 14.98 -9.49 -6.17
N GLY A 41 14.99 -10.81 -6.33
CA GLY A 41 14.64 -11.76 -5.28
C GLY A 41 15.34 -13.09 -5.53
N GLY A 42 15.84 -13.74 -4.46
CA GLY A 42 16.59 -14.97 -4.59
C GLY A 42 17.88 -14.83 -5.41
N GLY A 43 18.44 -13.62 -5.47
CA GLY A 43 19.67 -13.31 -6.19
C GLY A 43 19.54 -13.26 -7.73
N ILE A 44 18.36 -13.16 -8.27
CA ILE A 44 18.10 -12.99 -9.71
C ILE A 44 17.17 -11.82 -9.97
N VAL A 45 17.10 -11.33 -11.22
CA VAL A 45 16.07 -10.39 -11.62
C VAL A 45 14.74 -11.13 -11.63
N ASN A 46 13.75 -10.59 -10.92
CA ASN A 46 12.38 -11.06 -10.98
C ASN A 46 11.57 -10.18 -11.94
N GLU A 47 10.41 -9.67 -11.53
CA GLU A 47 9.56 -8.88 -12.39
C GLU A 47 10.27 -7.60 -12.87
N VAL A 48 10.17 -7.32 -14.17
CA VAL A 48 10.53 -6.05 -14.80
C VAL A 48 9.25 -5.43 -15.35
N TYR A 49 8.98 -4.18 -14.97
CA TYR A 49 7.74 -3.46 -15.31
C TYR A 49 7.99 -2.44 -16.41
N TYR A 50 7.02 -2.32 -17.34
CA TYR A 50 7.03 -1.36 -18.47
C TYR A 50 5.63 -1.25 -19.08
N PRO A 51 5.19 -0.11 -19.63
CA PRO A 51 5.76 1.26 -19.49
C PRO A 51 5.24 1.97 -18.24
N ARG A 52 4.50 1.25 -17.42
CA ARG A 52 3.93 1.68 -16.16
C ARG A 52 4.32 0.70 -15.06
N VAL A 53 4.34 1.22 -13.85
CA VAL A 53 4.75 0.47 -12.65
C VAL A 53 3.80 -0.69 -12.27
N ASP A 54 2.61 -0.77 -12.90
CA ASP A 54 1.61 -1.81 -12.69
C ASP A 54 1.58 -2.92 -13.76
N ILE A 55 2.51 -2.88 -14.76
CA ILE A 55 2.52 -3.87 -15.86
C ILE A 55 3.85 -4.62 -15.89
N PRO A 56 3.97 -5.76 -15.18
CA PRO A 56 5.15 -6.62 -15.27
C PRO A 56 5.21 -7.30 -16.64
N GLN A 57 6.43 -7.48 -17.19
CA GLN A 57 6.69 -8.00 -18.53
C GLN A 57 7.47 -9.30 -18.51
N ILE A 58 8.14 -9.64 -17.40
CA ILE A 58 8.80 -10.91 -17.20
C ILE A 58 8.47 -11.47 -15.81
N ARG A 59 8.55 -12.79 -15.69
CA ARG A 59 8.52 -13.49 -14.41
C ARG A 59 9.89 -13.44 -13.75
N ASP A 60 10.93 -13.89 -14.48
CA ASP A 60 12.33 -13.81 -14.02
C ASP A 60 13.34 -13.86 -15.18
N LEU A 61 14.56 -13.37 -14.89
CA LEU A 61 15.77 -13.56 -15.65
C LEU A 61 16.80 -14.16 -14.69
N GLY A 62 16.98 -15.48 -14.77
CA GLY A 62 17.88 -16.27 -13.96
C GLY A 62 19.09 -16.77 -14.75
N PHE A 63 19.94 -17.59 -14.07
CA PHE A 63 21.15 -18.12 -14.67
C PHE A 63 21.37 -19.58 -14.27
N ILE A 64 21.90 -20.36 -15.22
CA ILE A 64 22.50 -21.68 -15.00
C ILE A 64 24.00 -21.56 -15.24
N VAL A 65 24.81 -22.28 -14.45
CA VAL A 65 26.25 -22.47 -14.68
C VAL A 65 26.51 -23.93 -14.94
N ALA A 66 27.15 -24.27 -16.06
CA ALA A 66 27.38 -25.66 -16.49
C ALA A 66 28.73 -25.86 -17.20
N ASP A 67 29.22 -27.13 -17.26
CA ASP A 67 30.44 -27.52 -18.00
C ASP A 67 30.12 -28.21 -19.32
N GLY A 68 28.84 -28.38 -19.67
CA GLY A 68 28.41 -29.10 -20.88
C GLY A 68 28.72 -30.61 -20.87
N ARG A 69 29.06 -31.18 -19.71
CA ARG A 69 29.47 -32.58 -19.54
C ARG A 69 28.75 -33.29 -18.40
N GLY A 70 27.66 -32.70 -17.93
CA GLY A 70 26.80 -33.26 -16.89
C GLY A 70 26.77 -32.46 -15.60
N PHE A 71 27.73 -31.58 -15.30
CA PHE A 71 27.63 -30.66 -14.18
C PHE A 71 26.84 -29.41 -14.59
N TRP A 72 25.78 -29.12 -13.86
CA TRP A 72 25.03 -27.87 -13.98
C TRP A 72 24.35 -27.47 -12.66
N VAL A 73 24.18 -26.17 -12.45
CA VAL A 73 23.54 -25.59 -11.25
C VAL A 73 22.73 -24.38 -11.68
N GLU A 74 21.46 -24.35 -11.33
CA GLU A 74 20.64 -23.15 -11.37
C GLU A 74 20.96 -22.28 -10.15
N VAL A 75 21.52 -21.07 -10.36
CA VAL A 75 22.16 -20.28 -9.28
C VAL A 75 21.18 -19.86 -8.16
N LYS A 76 19.90 -19.64 -8.48
CA LYS A 76 18.90 -19.31 -7.44
C LYS A 76 18.67 -20.46 -6.45
N ARG A 77 18.97 -21.71 -6.82
CA ARG A 77 18.83 -22.88 -5.95
C ARG A 77 20.02 -23.06 -5.00
N LEU A 78 21.09 -22.29 -5.15
CA LEU A 78 22.20 -22.27 -4.19
C LEU A 78 21.75 -21.67 -2.83
N GLY A 79 20.69 -20.85 -2.82
CA GLY A 79 20.01 -20.39 -1.60
C GLY A 79 20.80 -19.39 -0.74
N ASN A 80 21.98 -18.91 -1.19
CA ASN A 80 22.85 -18.02 -0.42
C ASN A 80 23.44 -16.85 -1.23
N PRO A 81 22.67 -16.14 -2.06
CA PRO A 81 23.19 -15.00 -2.80
C PRO A 81 23.58 -13.86 -1.84
N THR A 82 24.65 -13.16 -2.17
CA THR A 82 24.96 -11.87 -1.55
C THR A 82 24.41 -10.77 -2.46
N VAL A 83 23.45 -10.00 -1.97
CA VAL A 83 22.85 -8.86 -2.70
C VAL A 83 23.27 -7.57 -2.03
N THR A 84 23.95 -6.68 -2.77
CA THR A 84 24.43 -5.40 -2.25
C THR A 84 24.08 -4.26 -3.21
N LEU A 85 23.74 -3.09 -2.63
CA LEU A 85 23.57 -1.85 -3.37
C LEU A 85 24.88 -1.08 -3.46
N ALA A 86 25.07 -0.27 -4.50
CA ALA A 86 26.24 0.61 -4.64
C ALA A 86 26.37 1.62 -3.50
N GLY A 87 25.28 1.87 -2.79
CA GLY A 87 25.21 2.66 -1.55
C GLY A 87 23.81 2.56 -0.96
N PRO A 88 23.61 2.95 0.32
CA PRO A 88 22.30 2.88 0.95
C PRO A 88 21.24 3.64 0.15
N GLY A 89 20.20 2.92 -0.31
CA GLY A 89 19.11 3.51 -1.11
C GLY A 89 19.51 3.89 -2.55
N ILE A 90 20.54 3.31 -3.11
CA ILE A 90 20.96 3.51 -4.52
C ILE A 90 20.75 2.20 -5.27
N PRO A 91 19.73 2.05 -6.14
CA PRO A 91 19.40 0.79 -6.80
C PRO A 91 20.26 0.54 -8.05
N ALA A 92 21.57 0.48 -7.84
CA ALA A 92 22.58 -0.15 -8.67
C ALA A 92 23.06 -1.39 -7.90
N VAL A 93 22.77 -2.59 -8.41
CA VAL A 93 22.78 -3.81 -7.60
C VAL A 93 23.92 -4.72 -8.02
N LEU A 94 24.68 -5.21 -7.05
CA LEU A 94 25.64 -6.30 -7.23
C LEU A 94 25.09 -7.56 -6.55
N VAL A 95 24.93 -8.62 -7.31
CA VAL A 95 24.59 -9.97 -6.83
C VAL A 95 25.78 -10.88 -7.01
N VAL A 96 26.10 -11.67 -6.00
CA VAL A 96 27.19 -12.65 -6.04
C VAL A 96 26.67 -14.02 -5.58
N HIS A 97 26.71 -15.00 -6.48
CA HIS A 97 26.46 -16.40 -6.18
C HIS A 97 27.78 -17.15 -6.01
N ARG A 98 27.92 -17.96 -4.96
CA ARG A 98 29.13 -18.73 -4.65
C ARG A 98 28.86 -20.23 -4.64
N HIS A 99 29.68 -20.94 -5.37
CA HIS A 99 29.78 -22.40 -5.38
C HIS A 99 31.22 -22.81 -5.25
N GLU A 100 31.55 -24.04 -4.82
CA GLU A 100 32.92 -24.50 -4.66
C GLU A 100 33.76 -24.39 -5.97
N ARG A 101 33.12 -24.51 -7.15
CA ARG A 101 33.76 -24.43 -8.45
C ARG A 101 33.79 -23.04 -9.08
N PHE A 102 32.89 -22.10 -8.61
CA PHE A 102 32.72 -20.80 -9.26
C PHE A 102 32.16 -19.71 -8.34
N GLU A 103 32.37 -18.47 -8.78
CA GLU A 103 31.64 -17.29 -8.33
C GLU A 103 31.01 -16.62 -9.55
N LEU A 104 29.69 -16.44 -9.56
CA LEU A 104 28.96 -15.68 -10.57
C LEU A 104 28.60 -14.32 -9.98
N ARG A 105 29.07 -13.27 -10.65
CA ARG A 105 28.80 -11.86 -10.30
C ARG A 105 27.88 -11.24 -11.33
N LEU A 106 26.82 -10.58 -10.86
CA LEU A 106 25.87 -9.85 -11.68
C LEU A 106 25.81 -8.40 -11.21
N ARG A 107 26.14 -7.45 -12.07
CA ARG A 107 25.92 -6.01 -11.81
C ARG A 107 24.71 -5.58 -12.62
N ILE A 108 23.66 -5.07 -11.94
CA ILE A 108 22.35 -4.81 -12.52
C ILE A 108 22.01 -3.33 -12.37
N VAL A 109 21.64 -2.68 -13.49
CA VAL A 109 21.30 -1.25 -13.51
C VAL A 109 20.36 -0.94 -14.67
N PRO A 110 19.32 -0.10 -14.48
CA PRO A 110 18.51 0.39 -15.59
C PRO A 110 19.26 1.51 -16.34
N ALA A 111 19.11 1.58 -17.66
CA ALA A 111 19.55 2.73 -18.43
C ALA A 111 18.72 3.98 -18.02
N ALA A 112 19.35 5.14 -17.91
CA ALA A 112 18.70 6.35 -17.43
C ALA A 112 17.75 6.99 -18.46
N ASP A 113 18.03 6.82 -19.74
CA ASP A 113 17.40 7.56 -20.85
C ASP A 113 16.55 6.70 -21.80
N ARG A 114 16.53 5.37 -21.59
CA ARG A 114 15.80 4.41 -22.44
C ARG A 114 15.32 3.21 -21.66
N ASP A 115 14.32 2.53 -22.20
CA ASP A 115 13.58 1.45 -21.53
C ASP A 115 14.38 0.11 -21.65
N VAL A 116 15.56 0.04 -20.99
CA VAL A 116 16.47 -1.09 -21.00
C VAL A 116 17.00 -1.39 -19.60
N LEU A 117 16.97 -2.67 -19.20
CA LEU A 117 17.70 -3.16 -18.03
C LEU A 117 19.02 -3.76 -18.50
N LEU A 118 20.13 -3.32 -17.94
CA LEU A 118 21.48 -3.81 -18.20
C LEU A 118 21.93 -4.76 -17.10
N VAL A 119 22.52 -5.91 -17.48
CA VAL A 119 23.10 -6.88 -16.57
C VAL A 119 24.50 -7.26 -17.06
N GLU A 120 25.53 -6.81 -16.34
CA GLU A 120 26.91 -7.28 -16.56
C GLU A 120 27.09 -8.60 -15.82
N VAL A 121 27.57 -9.63 -16.55
CA VAL A 121 27.77 -11.00 -16.07
C VAL A 121 29.26 -11.28 -16.05
N GLU A 122 29.79 -11.75 -14.90
CA GLU A 122 31.18 -12.22 -14.78
C GLU A 122 31.20 -13.58 -14.04
N LEU A 123 31.71 -14.61 -14.70
CA LEU A 123 31.96 -15.92 -14.11
C LEU A 123 33.45 -16.09 -13.79
N VAL A 124 33.77 -16.33 -12.52
CA VAL A 124 35.13 -16.55 -12.02
C VAL A 124 35.24 -17.96 -11.48
N GLY A 125 36.40 -18.60 -11.59
CA GLY A 125 36.67 -19.97 -11.11
C GLY A 125 36.98 -20.91 -12.26
N ASP A 126 36.47 -22.15 -12.23
CA ASP A 126 36.76 -23.22 -13.18
C ASP A 126 36.51 -22.81 -14.64
N GLU A 127 37.54 -22.84 -15.47
CA GLU A 127 37.51 -22.35 -16.85
C GLU A 127 36.65 -23.19 -17.79
N THR A 128 36.29 -24.40 -17.41
CA THR A 128 35.41 -25.26 -18.20
C THR A 128 33.94 -24.84 -18.11
N LEU A 129 33.61 -24.02 -17.13
CA LEU A 129 32.23 -23.57 -16.88
C LEU A 129 31.82 -22.39 -17.77
N ARG A 130 30.55 -22.41 -18.16
CA ARG A 130 29.87 -21.32 -18.90
C ARG A 130 28.58 -20.92 -18.19
N PRO A 131 28.22 -19.62 -18.17
CA PRO A 131 26.93 -19.16 -17.71
C PRO A 131 25.92 -19.24 -18.85
N TYR A 132 24.65 -19.53 -18.51
CA TYR A 132 23.49 -19.53 -19.39
C TYR A 132 22.44 -18.61 -18.80
N ALA A 133 21.94 -17.64 -19.58
CA ALA A 133 20.83 -16.80 -19.18
C ALA A 133 19.51 -17.49 -19.49
N LEU A 134 18.58 -17.54 -18.54
CA LEU A 134 17.26 -18.13 -18.65
C LEU A 134 16.20 -17.05 -18.38
N LEU A 135 15.44 -16.68 -19.42
CA LEU A 135 14.40 -15.65 -19.38
C LEU A 135 13.01 -16.29 -19.45
N ALA A 136 12.16 -16.00 -18.50
CA ALA A 136 10.74 -16.38 -18.47
C ALA A 136 9.86 -15.16 -18.77
N PRO A 137 9.38 -14.97 -19.99
CA PRO A 137 8.46 -13.88 -20.34
C PRO A 137 7.09 -14.04 -19.68
N HIS A 138 6.55 -12.92 -19.24
CA HIS A 138 5.14 -12.73 -18.84
C HIS A 138 4.66 -11.41 -19.47
N VAL A 139 4.85 -11.30 -20.77
CA VAL A 139 4.62 -10.07 -21.53
C VAL A 139 3.14 -9.66 -21.40
N GLY A 140 2.91 -8.37 -21.13
CA GLY A 140 1.57 -7.84 -20.88
C GLY A 140 0.98 -8.20 -19.51
N GLY A 141 1.77 -8.82 -18.61
CA GLY A 141 1.38 -9.15 -17.24
C GLY A 141 0.72 -10.52 -17.09
N THR A 142 1.03 -11.48 -17.96
CA THR A 142 0.58 -12.88 -17.88
C THR A 142 1.57 -13.82 -18.55
N GLY A 143 1.69 -15.04 -18.04
CA GLY A 143 2.45 -16.11 -18.70
C GLY A 143 1.67 -16.85 -19.78
N HIS A 144 0.38 -16.55 -19.98
CA HIS A 144 -0.41 -17.12 -21.06
C HIS A 144 -0.15 -16.43 -22.40
N ASP A 145 -0.29 -17.16 -23.51
CA ASP A 145 -0.30 -16.64 -24.88
C ASP A 145 0.97 -15.87 -25.32
N ASN A 146 2.10 -16.06 -24.63
CA ASN A 146 3.36 -15.47 -25.05
C ASN A 146 3.92 -16.20 -26.28
N LEU A 147 4.50 -15.45 -27.20
CA LEU A 147 5.26 -15.94 -28.34
C LEU A 147 6.73 -15.70 -28.08
N ALA A 148 7.56 -16.71 -28.21
CA ALA A 148 9.01 -16.63 -28.07
C ALA A 148 9.72 -17.00 -29.36
N SER A 149 10.83 -16.31 -29.67
CA SER A 149 11.69 -16.67 -30.81
C SER A 149 13.15 -16.34 -30.58
N VAL A 150 14.02 -17.12 -31.21
CA VAL A 150 15.45 -16.83 -31.36
C VAL A 150 15.66 -16.35 -32.79
N ALA A 151 16.09 -15.11 -33.00
CA ALA A 151 16.17 -14.51 -34.32
C ALA A 151 17.43 -13.63 -34.46
N GLY A 152 17.89 -13.51 -35.69
CA GLY A 152 18.96 -12.59 -36.08
C GLY A 152 18.41 -11.19 -36.35
N HIS A 153 19.01 -10.16 -35.79
CA HIS A 153 18.68 -8.76 -36.07
C HIS A 153 19.98 -7.95 -36.28
N ARG A 154 20.20 -7.48 -37.51
CA ARG A 154 21.35 -6.61 -37.88
C ARG A 154 22.72 -7.12 -37.42
N GLY A 155 22.93 -8.44 -37.54
CA GLY A 155 24.20 -9.10 -37.17
C GLY A 155 24.31 -9.55 -35.72
N HIS A 156 23.29 -9.35 -34.90
CA HIS A 156 23.19 -9.85 -33.53
C HIS A 156 22.10 -10.91 -33.42
N ARG A 157 22.32 -11.97 -32.67
CA ARG A 157 21.30 -12.92 -32.25
C ARG A 157 20.55 -12.33 -31.06
N LEU A 158 19.23 -12.50 -31.04
CA LEU A 158 18.36 -11.98 -29.99
C LEU A 158 17.39 -13.06 -29.50
N LEU A 159 17.12 -13.02 -28.19
CA LEU A 159 16.03 -13.75 -27.56
C LEU A 159 14.84 -12.80 -27.50
N LEU A 160 13.75 -13.11 -28.20
CA LEU A 160 12.62 -12.23 -28.38
C LEU A 160 11.36 -12.86 -27.76
N ALA A 161 10.50 -12.05 -27.13
CA ALA A 161 9.16 -12.49 -26.79
C ALA A 161 8.17 -11.32 -27.00
N GLU A 162 6.91 -11.68 -27.33
CA GLU A 162 5.84 -10.71 -27.55
C GLU A 162 4.47 -11.25 -27.14
N GLN A 163 3.60 -10.32 -26.76
CA GLN A 163 2.19 -10.60 -26.50
C GLN A 163 1.41 -9.28 -26.52
N GLY A 164 0.31 -9.24 -27.29
CA GLY A 164 -0.52 -8.04 -27.43
C GLY A 164 0.28 -6.83 -27.90
N PRO A 165 0.21 -5.68 -27.21
CA PRO A 165 0.89 -4.45 -27.61
C PRO A 165 2.32 -4.35 -27.10
N PHE A 166 2.90 -5.41 -26.52
CA PHE A 166 4.23 -5.39 -25.92
C PHE A 166 5.16 -6.43 -26.51
N ALA A 167 6.43 -6.06 -26.58
CA ALA A 167 7.50 -6.97 -26.95
C ALA A 167 8.77 -6.68 -26.14
N LEU A 168 9.58 -7.71 -25.93
CA LEU A 168 10.89 -7.61 -25.32
C LEU A 168 11.96 -8.25 -26.20
N ALA A 169 13.19 -7.76 -26.05
CA ALA A 169 14.39 -8.31 -26.69
C ALA A 169 15.51 -8.39 -25.66
N LEU A 170 16.07 -9.59 -25.47
CA LEU A 170 17.29 -9.79 -24.69
C LEU A 170 18.45 -9.98 -25.65
N ALA A 171 19.37 -9.02 -25.66
CA ALA A 171 20.64 -9.04 -26.41
C ALA A 171 21.81 -9.28 -25.48
N ALA A 172 22.90 -9.84 -25.98
CA ALA A 172 24.15 -10.00 -25.25
C ALA A 172 25.33 -9.51 -26.12
N VAL A 173 26.29 -8.82 -25.49
CA VAL A 173 27.54 -8.43 -26.14
C VAL A 173 28.76 -8.78 -25.28
N ASP A 174 29.89 -9.06 -25.94
CA ASP A 174 31.19 -9.21 -25.33
C ASP A 174 31.92 -7.87 -25.07
N ALA A 175 33.16 -7.92 -24.63
CA ALA A 175 33.97 -6.74 -24.35
C ALA A 175 34.23 -5.84 -25.58
N ASP A 176 34.17 -6.41 -26.79
CA ASP A 176 34.32 -5.70 -28.06
C ASP A 176 32.97 -5.24 -28.66
N GLN A 177 31.89 -5.38 -27.90
CA GLN A 177 30.51 -5.06 -28.30
C GLN A 177 29.97 -5.90 -29.46
N ARG A 178 30.51 -7.12 -29.63
CA ARG A 178 30.05 -8.10 -30.63
C ARG A 178 29.00 -9.01 -29.99
N ASP A 179 28.20 -9.65 -30.86
CA ASP A 179 27.23 -10.66 -30.41
C ASP A 179 27.91 -11.72 -29.53
N ALA A 180 27.40 -11.92 -28.34
CA ALA A 180 28.01 -12.81 -27.36
C ALA A 180 27.23 -14.13 -27.17
N TRP A 181 26.09 -14.30 -27.83
CA TRP A 181 25.34 -15.54 -27.70
C TRP A 181 26.05 -16.72 -28.34
N GLY A 182 26.29 -17.77 -27.56
CA GLY A 182 26.65 -19.10 -28.06
C GLY A 182 25.41 -19.87 -28.53
N HIS A 183 25.15 -21.05 -27.96
CA HIS A 183 23.93 -21.80 -28.19
C HIS A 183 22.70 -21.06 -27.63
N ALA A 184 21.60 -21.02 -28.38
CA ALA A 184 20.37 -20.35 -27.96
C ALA A 184 19.12 -21.12 -28.40
N SER A 185 18.09 -21.18 -27.54
CA SER A 185 16.86 -21.93 -27.78
C SER A 185 15.69 -21.29 -27.03
N CYS A 186 14.47 -21.53 -27.53
CA CYS A 186 13.24 -21.25 -26.78
C CYS A 186 12.39 -22.52 -26.63
N GLY A 187 11.48 -22.55 -25.66
CA GLY A 187 10.65 -23.72 -25.43
C GLY A 187 9.47 -23.42 -24.51
N TYR A 188 8.59 -24.42 -24.35
CA TYR A 188 7.47 -24.35 -23.41
C TYR A 188 7.91 -24.73 -22.00
N VAL A 189 7.58 -23.94 -21.02
CA VAL A 189 7.92 -24.15 -19.61
C VAL A 189 7.45 -25.52 -19.13
N GLY A 190 8.38 -26.29 -18.54
CA GLY A 190 8.15 -27.62 -18.02
C GLY A 190 8.14 -28.74 -19.05
N THR A 191 8.41 -28.44 -20.34
CA THR A 191 8.39 -29.46 -21.41
C THR A 191 9.62 -29.41 -22.29
N SER A 192 9.85 -28.30 -22.99
CA SER A 192 10.94 -28.15 -23.98
C SER A 192 11.80 -26.92 -23.73
N ASP A 193 11.64 -26.28 -22.57
CA ASP A 193 12.50 -25.17 -22.18
C ASP A 193 13.94 -25.64 -21.82
N GLY A 194 14.86 -24.70 -21.81
CA GLY A 194 16.27 -25.00 -21.58
C GLY A 194 16.57 -25.55 -20.18
N TRP A 195 15.72 -25.29 -19.15
CA TRP A 195 15.86 -25.92 -17.86
C TRP A 195 15.59 -27.43 -17.93
N GLN A 196 14.52 -27.82 -18.70
CA GLN A 196 14.19 -29.23 -18.93
C GLN A 196 15.31 -29.94 -19.73
N ASP A 197 15.93 -29.23 -20.70
CA ASP A 197 17.04 -29.75 -21.44
C ASP A 197 18.22 -30.11 -20.51
N PHE A 198 18.61 -29.18 -19.63
CA PHE A 198 19.63 -29.47 -18.61
C PHE A 198 19.21 -30.60 -17.66
N ALA A 199 17.95 -30.67 -17.23
CA ALA A 199 17.47 -31.74 -16.37
C ALA A 199 17.53 -33.11 -17.05
N CYS A 200 17.26 -33.21 -18.35
CA CYS A 200 17.27 -34.45 -19.12
C CYS A 200 18.69 -34.85 -19.59
N ASN A 201 19.47 -33.89 -20.08
CA ASN A 201 20.71 -34.14 -20.84
C ASN A 201 21.97 -33.69 -20.12
N GLY A 202 21.89 -32.91 -19.04
CA GLY A 202 23.06 -32.35 -18.34
C GLY A 202 23.76 -31.24 -19.11
N ALA A 203 23.24 -30.83 -20.24
CA ALA A 203 23.78 -29.83 -21.15
C ALA A 203 22.66 -29.20 -21.98
N MET A 204 22.93 -28.07 -22.63
CA MET A 204 22.03 -27.49 -23.60
C MET A 204 22.18 -28.19 -24.96
N SER A 205 21.25 -29.09 -25.26
CA SER A 205 21.25 -29.96 -26.44
C SER A 205 20.14 -29.66 -27.42
N TRP A 206 19.04 -29.08 -26.94
CA TRP A 206 17.90 -28.72 -27.77
C TRP A 206 18.07 -27.34 -28.40
N GLU A 207 17.62 -27.22 -29.65
CA GLU A 207 17.73 -25.98 -30.42
C GLU A 207 16.40 -25.75 -31.16
N TYR A 208 15.57 -24.84 -30.60
CA TYR A 208 14.29 -24.43 -31.16
C TYR A 208 14.30 -22.92 -31.40
N ASP A 209 13.81 -22.49 -32.57
CA ASP A 209 13.74 -21.08 -32.93
C ASP A 209 12.42 -20.42 -32.48
N ARG A 210 11.38 -21.21 -32.27
CA ARG A 210 10.03 -20.70 -31.95
C ARG A 210 9.33 -21.55 -30.91
N ALA A 211 8.61 -20.87 -30.01
CA ALA A 211 7.67 -21.45 -29.07
C ALA A 211 6.51 -20.47 -28.84
N GLY A 212 5.31 -20.97 -28.74
CA GLY A 212 4.12 -20.13 -28.48
C GLY A 212 2.95 -20.46 -29.46
N PRO A 213 1.73 -20.01 -29.13
CA PRO A 213 1.38 -19.26 -27.91
C PRO A 213 1.40 -20.16 -26.66
N GLY A 214 1.79 -19.58 -25.51
CA GLY A 214 1.78 -20.30 -24.23
C GLY A 214 2.70 -19.71 -23.15
N ASN A 215 2.95 -20.52 -22.13
CA ASN A 215 3.95 -20.23 -21.11
C ASN A 215 5.33 -20.70 -21.64
N VAL A 216 6.16 -19.76 -22.03
CA VAL A 216 7.41 -20.01 -22.76
C VAL A 216 8.63 -19.52 -21.98
N ALA A 217 9.81 -20.07 -22.31
CA ALA A 217 11.08 -19.60 -21.79
C ALA A 217 12.13 -19.54 -22.92
N LEU A 218 13.12 -18.68 -22.74
CA LEU A 218 14.22 -18.46 -23.65
C LEU A 218 15.53 -18.68 -22.89
N MET A 219 16.49 -19.37 -23.51
CA MET A 219 17.80 -19.61 -22.92
C MET A 219 18.90 -19.33 -23.94
N GLY A 220 20.05 -18.82 -23.43
CA GLY A 220 21.24 -18.65 -24.27
C GLY A 220 22.53 -18.82 -23.47
N GLU A 221 23.52 -19.48 -24.09
CA GLU A 221 24.88 -19.61 -23.57
C GLU A 221 25.65 -18.29 -23.70
N LEU A 222 26.40 -17.92 -22.67
CA LEU A 222 27.22 -16.71 -22.61
C LEU A 222 28.69 -17.04 -22.43
N PRO A 223 29.60 -16.17 -22.93
CA PRO A 223 31.00 -16.21 -22.51
C PRO A 223 31.10 -15.86 -21.01
N ARG A 224 32.25 -16.12 -20.41
CA ARG A 224 32.49 -15.88 -18.98
C ARG A 224 32.32 -14.40 -18.55
N ARG A 225 32.41 -13.49 -19.53
CA ARG A 225 32.11 -12.05 -19.36
C ARG A 225 31.25 -11.58 -20.51
N ALA A 226 30.11 -10.98 -20.16
CA ALA A 226 29.17 -10.43 -21.12
C ALA A 226 28.36 -9.30 -20.48
N VAL A 227 27.73 -8.46 -21.29
CA VAL A 227 26.70 -7.52 -20.85
C VAL A 227 25.42 -7.86 -21.59
N LEU A 228 24.36 -8.08 -20.82
CA LEU A 228 23.01 -8.29 -21.32
C LEU A 228 22.24 -6.97 -21.33
N GLY A 229 21.40 -6.78 -22.35
CA GLY A 229 20.45 -5.67 -22.44
C GLY A 229 19.04 -6.21 -22.67
N LEU A 230 18.16 -6.08 -21.67
CA LEU A 230 16.73 -6.38 -21.81
C LEU A 230 16.00 -5.10 -22.18
N GLY A 231 15.71 -4.94 -23.47
CA GLY A 231 14.91 -3.84 -24.02
C GLY A 231 13.44 -4.20 -24.10
N ILE A 232 12.53 -3.27 -23.77
CA ILE A 232 11.09 -3.48 -23.82
C ILE A 232 10.44 -2.36 -24.62
N SER A 233 9.49 -2.67 -25.52
CA SER A 233 8.81 -1.73 -26.40
C SER A 233 7.47 -2.27 -26.89
N SER A 234 6.86 -1.61 -27.87
CA SER A 234 5.62 -2.02 -28.53
C SER A 234 5.82 -2.99 -29.71
N GLY A 235 7.05 -3.43 -29.98
CA GLY A 235 7.38 -4.39 -31.02
C GLY A 235 8.79 -4.89 -30.91
N THR A 236 9.06 -6.09 -31.43
CA THR A 236 10.36 -6.78 -31.31
C THR A 236 11.51 -5.98 -31.92
N GLU A 237 11.34 -5.36 -33.09
CA GLU A 237 12.39 -4.54 -33.70
C GLU A 237 12.74 -3.31 -32.89
N SER A 238 11.75 -2.64 -32.33
CA SER A 238 11.98 -1.46 -31.48
C SER A 238 12.62 -1.86 -30.13
N ALA A 239 12.19 -2.96 -29.53
CA ALA A 239 12.81 -3.52 -28.33
C ALA A 239 14.29 -3.91 -28.59
N ALA A 240 14.57 -4.55 -29.72
CA ALA A 240 15.91 -4.89 -30.18
C ALA A 240 16.81 -3.64 -30.37
N THR A 241 16.27 -2.61 -31.02
CA THR A 241 16.98 -1.33 -31.23
C THR A 241 17.32 -0.66 -29.90
N LEU A 242 16.41 -0.65 -28.94
CA LEU A 242 16.66 -0.12 -27.59
C LEU A 242 17.76 -0.91 -26.90
N ALA A 243 17.65 -2.25 -26.85
CA ALA A 243 18.62 -3.12 -26.20
C ALA A 243 20.04 -2.91 -26.77
N LEU A 244 20.19 -3.00 -28.09
CA LEU A 244 21.49 -2.83 -28.76
C LEU A 244 22.06 -1.42 -28.58
N SER A 245 21.24 -0.37 -28.70
CA SER A 245 21.70 1.00 -28.50
C SER A 245 22.19 1.28 -27.08
N ALA A 246 21.67 0.56 -26.07
CA ALA A 246 22.16 0.66 -24.70
C ALA A 246 23.50 -0.11 -24.54
N LEU A 247 23.65 -1.26 -25.20
CA LEU A 247 24.82 -2.10 -25.13
C LEU A 247 26.04 -1.50 -25.86
N PHE A 248 25.84 -0.62 -26.85
CA PHE A 248 26.92 0.08 -27.54
C PHE A 248 27.53 1.24 -26.73
N ALA A 249 27.07 1.48 -25.51
CA ALA A 249 27.71 2.33 -24.53
C ALA A 249 28.42 1.46 -23.46
N PRO A 250 29.54 1.89 -22.89
CA PRO A 250 30.16 1.18 -21.78
C PRO A 250 29.19 1.04 -20.60
N PHE A 251 29.05 -0.18 -20.07
CA PHE A 251 28.18 -0.47 -18.92
C PHE A 251 28.43 0.47 -17.72
N GLU A 252 29.74 0.79 -17.50
CA GLU A 252 30.14 1.66 -16.40
C GLU A 252 29.49 3.06 -16.46
N ASN A 253 29.18 3.58 -17.65
CA ASN A 253 28.53 4.87 -17.80
C ASN A 253 27.11 4.83 -17.18
N SER A 254 26.34 3.78 -17.43
CA SER A 254 25.02 3.60 -16.83
C SER A 254 25.11 3.36 -15.32
N TRP A 255 26.09 2.60 -14.88
CA TRP A 255 26.35 2.32 -13.48
C TRP A 255 26.65 3.61 -12.67
N GLN A 256 27.61 4.41 -13.16
CA GLN A 256 27.97 5.67 -12.49
C GLN A 256 26.86 6.71 -12.57
N ARG A 257 26.13 6.76 -13.68
CA ARG A 257 24.99 7.65 -13.83
C ARG A 257 23.89 7.35 -12.80
N GLN A 258 23.54 6.08 -12.62
CA GLN A 258 22.56 5.65 -11.62
C GLN A 258 22.97 6.08 -10.20
N ILE A 259 24.26 5.86 -9.85
CA ILE A 259 24.80 6.29 -8.55
C ILE A 259 24.70 7.80 -8.37
N ALA A 260 25.10 8.57 -9.38
CA ALA A 260 25.11 10.03 -9.33
C ALA A 260 23.69 10.61 -9.18
N ASP A 261 22.74 10.14 -10.00
CA ASP A 261 21.37 10.65 -10.01
C ASP A 261 20.67 10.38 -8.66
N TRP A 262 20.75 9.15 -8.13
CA TRP A 262 20.17 8.79 -6.84
C TRP A 262 20.83 9.51 -5.66
N THR A 263 22.16 9.62 -5.69
CA THR A 263 22.90 10.37 -4.65
C THR A 263 22.48 11.85 -4.65
N ALA A 264 22.35 12.47 -5.81
CA ALA A 264 21.94 13.86 -5.93
C ALA A 264 20.51 14.07 -5.40
N TRP A 265 19.58 13.18 -5.76
CA TRP A 265 18.19 13.24 -5.28
C TRP A 265 18.12 13.09 -3.76
N GLN A 266 18.76 12.06 -3.18
CA GLN A 266 18.76 11.83 -1.74
C GLN A 266 19.37 13.00 -0.96
N LYS A 267 20.53 13.52 -1.39
CA LYS A 267 21.16 14.68 -0.76
C LYS A 267 20.29 15.92 -0.82
N GLY A 268 19.68 16.17 -1.99
CA GLY A 268 18.79 17.30 -2.18
C GLY A 268 17.55 17.27 -1.28
N CYS A 269 16.96 16.10 -1.08
CA CYS A 269 15.82 15.93 -0.16
C CYS A 269 16.26 16.00 1.31
N ALA A 270 17.29 15.25 1.69
CA ALA A 270 17.79 15.19 3.06
C ALA A 270 18.19 16.57 3.63
N ALA A 271 18.68 17.48 2.77
CA ALA A 271 18.99 18.86 3.14
C ALA A 271 17.77 19.67 3.62
N ARG A 272 16.56 19.23 3.29
CA ARG A 272 15.28 19.87 3.66
C ARG A 272 14.55 19.09 4.77
N ALA A 273 14.98 17.87 5.07
CA ALA A 273 14.35 17.05 6.11
C ALA A 273 14.69 17.54 7.52
N PRO A 274 13.75 17.56 8.46
CA PRO A 274 13.99 18.04 9.84
C PRO A 274 14.67 16.97 10.71
N LEU A 275 15.77 16.37 10.25
CA LEU A 275 16.49 15.33 10.97
C LEU A 275 17.53 15.95 11.91
N THR A 276 17.26 15.96 13.20
CA THR A 276 18.11 16.58 14.24
C THR A 276 18.67 15.57 15.24
N VAL A 277 18.09 14.37 15.37
CA VAL A 277 18.51 13.35 16.33
C VAL A 277 19.45 12.32 15.72
N SER A 278 20.38 11.84 16.52
CA SER A 278 21.26 10.73 16.13
C SER A 278 20.46 9.43 15.99
N LEU A 279 20.75 8.68 14.93
CA LEU A 279 20.19 7.35 14.66
C LEU A 279 21.32 6.30 14.64
N PRO A 280 21.06 5.06 15.12
CA PRO A 280 21.93 3.91 14.85
C PRO A 280 22.18 3.74 13.34
N GLN A 281 23.34 3.18 12.97
CA GLN A 281 23.71 3.00 11.56
C GLN A 281 22.66 2.19 10.79
N ALA A 282 22.13 1.12 11.38
CA ALA A 282 21.11 0.29 10.75
C ALA A 282 19.83 1.09 10.43
N CYS A 283 19.37 1.94 11.36
CA CYS A 283 18.22 2.81 11.12
C CYS A 283 18.49 3.90 10.06
N ARG A 284 19.72 4.44 9.99
CA ARG A 284 20.12 5.37 8.91
C ARG A 284 20.10 4.70 7.55
N THR A 285 20.65 3.48 7.47
CA THR A 285 20.62 2.67 6.26
C THR A 285 19.18 2.37 5.83
N GLN A 286 18.33 1.90 6.76
CA GLN A 286 16.91 1.63 6.48
C GLN A 286 16.16 2.89 6.06
N PHE A 287 16.47 4.05 6.62
CA PHE A 287 15.86 5.32 6.20
C PHE A 287 16.15 5.63 4.72
N SER A 288 17.41 5.48 4.29
CA SER A 288 17.77 5.67 2.88
C SER A 288 17.13 4.61 1.97
N LEU A 289 17.06 3.34 2.40
CA LEU A 289 16.37 2.27 1.68
C LEU A 289 14.86 2.57 1.56
N SER A 290 14.23 2.99 2.64
CA SER A 290 12.80 3.33 2.64
C SER A 290 12.48 4.50 1.70
N THR A 291 13.34 5.53 1.61
CA THR A 291 13.17 6.62 0.65
C THR A 291 13.32 6.15 -0.79
N MET A 292 14.24 5.21 -1.06
CA MET A 292 14.38 4.55 -2.36
C MET A 292 13.12 3.78 -2.73
N VAL A 293 12.57 2.99 -1.81
CA VAL A 293 11.34 2.22 -2.03
C VAL A 293 10.19 3.15 -2.41
N LEU A 294 9.92 4.21 -1.64
CA LEU A 294 8.86 5.16 -1.97
C LEU A 294 9.05 5.78 -3.36
N ARG A 295 10.28 6.19 -3.68
CA ARG A 295 10.57 6.82 -4.97
C ARG A 295 10.43 5.84 -6.13
N THR A 296 10.78 4.57 -5.93
CA THR A 296 10.69 3.51 -6.95
C THR A 296 9.24 3.14 -7.27
N HIS A 297 8.31 3.18 -6.30
CA HIS A 297 6.91 2.80 -6.55
C HIS A 297 6.07 3.87 -7.26
N LYS A 298 6.64 5.05 -7.51
CA LYS A 298 5.97 6.11 -8.29
C LYS A 298 5.94 5.78 -9.77
N ASP A 299 4.78 6.00 -10.39
CA ASP A 299 4.64 5.88 -11.84
C ASP A 299 5.20 7.11 -12.58
N LYS A 300 5.59 6.94 -13.85
CA LYS A 300 6.11 8.00 -14.71
C LYS A 300 5.13 8.42 -15.80
N THR A 301 4.20 7.55 -16.15
CA THR A 301 3.11 7.86 -17.08
C THR A 301 2.04 8.70 -16.40
N PHE A 302 1.76 8.41 -15.12
CA PHE A 302 0.83 9.15 -14.27
C PHE A 302 1.57 9.75 -13.06
N PRO A 303 2.27 10.88 -13.23
CA PRO A 303 3.04 11.49 -12.15
C PRO A 303 2.17 11.74 -10.92
N GLY A 304 2.65 11.31 -9.76
CA GLY A 304 1.93 11.38 -8.49
C GLY A 304 1.20 10.09 -8.11
N ALA A 305 0.91 9.19 -9.05
CA ALA A 305 0.41 7.85 -8.73
C ALA A 305 1.53 6.96 -8.14
N MET A 306 1.14 6.05 -7.24
CA MET A 306 2.04 5.09 -6.60
C MET A 306 1.27 3.81 -6.32
N VAL A 307 1.85 2.64 -6.69
CA VAL A 307 1.29 1.33 -6.35
C VAL A 307 1.64 0.93 -4.91
N ALA A 308 0.83 0.08 -4.29
CA ALA A 308 1.04 -0.36 -2.91
C ALA A 308 2.26 -1.28 -2.76
N SER A 309 2.60 -2.07 -3.78
CA SER A 309 3.77 -2.94 -3.81
C SER A 309 4.18 -3.31 -5.24
N LEU A 310 5.50 -3.48 -5.46
CA LEU A 310 6.10 -4.10 -6.64
C LEU A 310 6.32 -5.61 -6.43
N SER A 311 5.36 -6.27 -5.80
CA SER A 311 5.33 -7.73 -5.68
C SER A 311 3.91 -8.24 -5.89
N VAL A 312 3.81 -9.52 -6.21
CA VAL A 312 2.52 -10.23 -6.23
C VAL A 312 2.45 -11.07 -4.96
N PRO A 313 1.58 -10.71 -3.98
CA PRO A 313 1.40 -11.50 -2.78
C PRO A 313 1.04 -12.96 -3.13
N TRP A 314 1.76 -13.91 -2.54
CA TRP A 314 1.64 -15.34 -2.86
C TRP A 314 1.74 -15.65 -4.35
N GLY A 315 2.54 -14.87 -5.10
CA GLY A 315 2.62 -14.91 -6.55
C GLY A 315 3.08 -16.26 -7.10
N ASN A 316 3.88 -17.00 -6.34
CA ASN A 316 4.32 -18.35 -6.71
C ASN A 316 3.18 -19.39 -6.76
N THR A 317 1.95 -19.02 -6.46
CA THR A 317 0.76 -19.89 -6.52
C THR A 317 -0.26 -19.47 -7.57
N LYS A 318 -0.08 -18.33 -8.25
CA LYS A 318 -1.09 -17.78 -9.19
C LYS A 318 -0.44 -16.91 -10.28
N ASP A 319 -1.17 -16.67 -11.39
CA ASP A 319 -0.78 -15.77 -12.48
C ASP A 319 -1.48 -14.39 -12.41
N GLU A 320 -2.37 -14.17 -11.45
CA GLU A 320 -3.07 -12.91 -11.29
C GLU A 320 -2.10 -11.79 -10.87
N ARG A 321 -2.02 -10.71 -11.68
CA ARG A 321 -1.15 -9.55 -11.43
C ARG A 321 -1.79 -8.45 -10.58
N ALA A 322 -3.12 -8.45 -10.41
CA ALA A 322 -3.86 -7.47 -9.64
C ALA A 322 -3.41 -7.44 -8.16
N GLY A 323 -4.25 -7.10 -7.26
CA GLY A 323 -3.90 -7.04 -5.85
C GLY A 323 -3.13 -5.74 -5.55
N TYR A 324 -1.84 -5.76 -5.35
CA TYR A 324 -1.06 -4.61 -4.86
C TYR A 324 -0.52 -3.68 -5.94
N HIS A 325 -0.75 -3.96 -7.23
CA HIS A 325 -0.43 -3.06 -8.35
C HIS A 325 -1.50 -1.98 -8.59
N LEU A 326 -2.23 -1.60 -7.56
CA LEU A 326 -3.29 -0.60 -7.54
C LEU A 326 -2.90 0.59 -6.66
N VAL A 327 -3.68 1.65 -6.77
CA VAL A 327 -3.55 2.86 -5.95
C VAL A 327 -4.70 2.91 -4.95
N TRP A 328 -4.39 2.89 -3.65
CA TRP A 328 -5.29 3.26 -2.57
C TRP A 328 -5.03 4.72 -2.21
N PRO A 329 -6.01 5.63 -2.28
CA PRO A 329 -5.79 7.05 -1.95
C PRO A 329 -5.26 7.30 -0.55
N ARG A 330 -5.66 6.52 0.45
CA ARG A 330 -5.10 6.57 1.83
C ARG A 330 -3.62 6.24 1.82
N ASP A 331 -3.24 5.07 1.31
CA ASP A 331 -1.85 4.59 1.23
C ASP A 331 -0.98 5.57 0.46
N LEU A 332 -1.50 6.07 -0.67
CA LEU A 332 -0.84 7.10 -1.49
C LEU A 332 -0.57 8.38 -0.69
N CYS A 333 -1.55 8.87 0.08
CA CYS A 333 -1.38 10.06 0.91
C CYS A 333 -0.41 9.83 2.07
N GLU A 334 -0.44 8.66 2.70
CA GLU A 334 0.50 8.27 3.75
C GLU A 334 1.94 8.22 3.21
N CYS A 335 2.12 7.68 2.01
CA CYS A 335 3.41 7.63 1.32
C CYS A 335 3.88 9.04 0.88
N ALA A 336 2.99 9.86 0.33
CA ALA A 336 3.29 11.24 -0.04
C ALA A 336 3.64 12.10 1.19
N GLY A 337 2.97 11.86 2.34
CA GLY A 337 3.30 12.44 3.64
C GLY A 337 4.73 12.09 4.08
N ALA A 338 5.17 10.84 3.87
CA ALA A 338 6.53 10.43 4.16
C ALA A 338 7.56 11.06 3.20
N LEU A 339 7.24 11.20 1.92
CA LEU A 339 8.06 11.96 0.97
C LEU A 339 8.19 13.42 1.39
N LEU A 340 7.09 14.03 1.86
CA LEU A 340 7.10 15.40 2.41
C LEU A 340 7.97 15.49 3.67
N ALA A 341 7.90 14.49 4.56
CA ALA A 341 8.73 14.41 5.76
C ALA A 341 10.24 14.29 5.42
N PHE A 342 10.57 13.58 4.36
CA PHE A 342 11.93 13.47 3.83
C PHE A 342 12.41 14.74 3.09
N GLY A 343 11.51 15.69 2.79
CA GLY A 343 11.82 16.91 2.02
C GLY A 343 11.67 16.76 0.50
N ALA A 344 11.04 15.68 0.02
CA ALA A 344 10.69 15.45 -1.38
C ALA A 344 9.33 16.13 -1.70
N THR A 345 9.28 17.45 -1.52
CA THR A 345 8.05 18.24 -1.59
C THR A 345 7.39 18.22 -2.97
N GLY A 346 8.21 18.23 -4.05
CA GLY A 346 7.70 18.17 -5.42
C GLY A 346 6.93 16.88 -5.70
N GLU A 347 7.44 15.75 -5.20
CA GLU A 347 6.81 14.44 -5.33
C GLU A 347 5.46 14.37 -4.59
N ALA A 348 5.37 14.97 -3.40
CA ALA A 348 4.12 15.06 -2.65
C ALA A 348 3.10 15.99 -3.36
N LEU A 349 3.56 17.06 -3.99
CA LEU A 349 2.71 17.95 -4.79
C LEU A 349 2.16 17.25 -6.04
N ASP A 350 2.98 16.43 -6.73
CA ASP A 350 2.50 15.61 -7.85
C ASP A 350 1.36 14.69 -7.42
N THR A 351 1.43 14.13 -6.21
CA THR A 351 0.34 13.31 -5.65
C THR A 351 -0.95 14.11 -5.48
N VAL A 352 -0.89 15.36 -5.01
CA VAL A 352 -2.09 16.21 -4.92
C VAL A 352 -2.66 16.54 -6.31
N ARG A 353 -1.80 16.77 -7.31
CA ARG A 353 -2.24 16.95 -8.71
C ARG A 353 -2.96 15.72 -9.24
N TYR A 354 -2.40 14.53 -8.99
CA TYR A 354 -2.99 13.25 -9.38
C TYR A 354 -4.34 13.02 -8.69
N LEU A 355 -4.41 13.18 -7.36
CA LEU A 355 -5.65 13.03 -6.60
C LEU A 355 -6.74 14.01 -7.08
N ARG A 356 -6.38 15.27 -7.36
CA ARG A 356 -7.33 16.22 -7.91
C ARG A 356 -7.87 15.79 -9.29
N ALA A 357 -7.05 15.13 -10.11
CA ALA A 357 -7.45 14.64 -11.43
C ALA A 357 -8.31 13.37 -11.38
N THR A 358 -8.19 12.57 -10.31
CA THR A 358 -8.90 11.29 -10.15
C THR A 358 -10.09 11.36 -9.18
N GLN A 359 -10.35 12.53 -8.59
CA GLN A 359 -11.52 12.73 -7.72
C GLN A 359 -12.82 12.51 -8.49
N LEU A 360 -13.73 11.68 -7.98
CA LEU A 360 -15.03 11.44 -8.57
C LEU A 360 -15.94 12.69 -8.49
N PHE A 361 -16.96 12.73 -9.33
CA PHE A 361 -17.84 13.89 -9.47
C PHE A 361 -18.54 14.28 -8.16
N ASP A 362 -18.93 13.32 -7.34
CA ASP A 362 -19.60 13.53 -6.05
C ASP A 362 -18.64 13.90 -4.90
N GLY A 363 -17.32 13.86 -5.16
CA GLY A 363 -16.29 14.34 -4.27
C GLY A 363 -15.41 13.29 -3.58
N HIS A 364 -15.73 12.00 -3.71
CA HIS A 364 -14.94 10.94 -3.07
C HIS A 364 -13.92 10.31 -4.02
N TRP A 365 -13.14 9.36 -3.50
CA TRP A 365 -12.36 8.37 -4.21
C TRP A 365 -12.83 6.98 -3.80
N THR A 366 -12.79 6.03 -4.74
CA THR A 366 -13.11 4.63 -4.45
C THR A 366 -12.02 3.98 -3.59
N GLN A 367 -12.32 2.83 -3.00
CA GLN A 367 -11.39 2.01 -2.20
C GLN A 367 -10.03 1.91 -2.86
N ASN A 368 -9.96 1.59 -4.16
CA ASN A 368 -8.74 1.64 -4.96
C ASN A 368 -9.05 1.82 -6.45
N GLN A 369 -7.99 2.11 -7.20
CA GLN A 369 -8.08 2.37 -8.63
C GLN A 369 -6.80 1.96 -9.36
N TRP A 370 -6.92 1.70 -10.66
CA TRP A 370 -5.76 1.61 -11.54
C TRP A 370 -5.05 2.97 -11.61
N LEU A 371 -3.78 2.96 -12.05
CA LEU A 371 -2.98 4.19 -12.17
C LEU A 371 -3.65 5.30 -12.99
N GLY A 372 -4.44 4.94 -14.02
CA GLY A 372 -5.21 5.87 -14.84
C GLY A 372 -6.46 6.44 -14.18
N GLY A 373 -6.76 6.07 -12.92
CA GLY A 373 -7.92 6.58 -12.17
C GLY A 373 -9.20 5.76 -12.34
N SER A 374 -9.21 4.69 -13.15
CA SER A 374 -10.36 3.79 -13.25
C SER A 374 -10.52 2.98 -11.96
N PRO A 375 -11.69 3.00 -11.30
CA PRO A 375 -11.95 2.20 -10.11
C PRO A 375 -11.74 0.70 -10.36
N TYR A 376 -11.22 0.00 -9.35
CA TYR A 376 -11.12 -1.46 -9.36
C TYR A 376 -12.10 -2.06 -8.35
N TRP A 377 -11.94 -1.78 -7.05
CA TRP A 377 -12.96 -2.01 -6.04
C TRP A 377 -13.65 -0.70 -5.68
N THR A 378 -14.98 -0.71 -5.69
CA THR A 378 -15.80 0.53 -5.65
C THR A 378 -16.42 0.81 -4.28
N ALA A 379 -16.15 -0.01 -3.28
CA ALA A 379 -16.61 0.26 -1.92
C ALA A 379 -16.10 1.62 -1.41
N VAL A 380 -16.87 2.25 -0.55
CA VAL A 380 -16.54 3.56 0.02
C VAL A 380 -15.88 3.39 1.37
N GLN A 381 -14.67 3.92 1.48
CA GLN A 381 -13.97 4.14 2.74
C GLN A 381 -13.83 5.65 2.94
N LEU A 382 -14.44 6.22 3.96
CA LEU A 382 -14.43 7.68 4.15
C LEU A 382 -13.03 8.25 4.41
N ASP A 383 -12.10 7.45 4.93
CA ASP A 383 -10.69 7.84 5.09
C ASP A 383 -9.97 7.99 3.74
N GLU A 384 -10.33 7.21 2.69
CA GLU A 384 -9.82 7.42 1.33
C GLU A 384 -10.21 8.81 0.76
N THR A 385 -11.26 9.40 1.30
CA THR A 385 -11.70 10.77 0.96
C THR A 385 -11.09 11.82 1.89
N ALA A 386 -10.81 11.48 3.14
CA ALA A 386 -10.26 12.39 4.13
C ALA A 386 -8.75 12.66 3.94
N PHE A 387 -7.95 11.63 3.67
CA PHE A 387 -6.50 11.74 3.54
C PHE A 387 -6.04 12.67 2.39
N PRO A 388 -6.66 12.72 1.21
CA PRO A 388 -6.37 13.74 0.19
C PRO A 388 -6.53 15.18 0.67
N VAL A 389 -7.54 15.46 1.50
CA VAL A 389 -7.73 16.78 2.13
C VAL A 389 -6.57 17.08 3.08
N LEU A 390 -6.18 16.12 3.92
CA LEU A 390 -5.08 16.28 4.88
C LEU A 390 -3.75 16.53 4.19
N LEU A 391 -3.44 15.80 3.12
CA LEU A 391 -2.22 16.02 2.32
C LEU A 391 -2.21 17.41 1.67
N ALA A 392 -3.32 17.84 1.09
CA ALA A 392 -3.44 19.17 0.48
C ALA A 392 -3.26 20.29 1.52
N CYS A 393 -3.88 20.16 2.70
CA CYS A 393 -3.71 21.10 3.81
C CYS A 393 -2.25 21.12 4.32
N ALA A 394 -1.60 19.96 4.46
CA ALA A 394 -0.22 19.87 4.90
C ALA A 394 0.77 20.58 3.93
N LEU A 395 0.53 20.50 2.62
CA LEU A 395 1.29 21.26 1.62
C LEU A 395 0.96 22.75 1.66
N HIS A 396 -0.31 23.11 1.87
CA HIS A 396 -0.74 24.51 2.01
C HIS A 396 -0.04 25.19 3.20
N GLU A 397 -0.02 24.57 4.37
CA GLU A 397 0.64 25.06 5.58
C GLU A 397 2.14 25.32 5.36
N ARG A 398 2.78 24.50 4.53
CA ARG A 398 4.19 24.62 4.17
C ARG A 398 4.44 25.55 2.98
N ARG A 399 3.40 26.21 2.45
CA ARG A 399 3.44 27.05 1.24
C ARG A 399 4.03 26.31 0.03
N ALA A 400 3.70 25.01 -0.12
CA ALA A 400 4.27 24.10 -1.08
C ALA A 400 3.28 23.66 -2.17
N LEU A 401 2.16 24.37 -2.36
CA LEU A 401 1.18 24.05 -3.40
C LEU A 401 1.59 24.55 -4.80
N ASP A 402 2.55 25.45 -4.90
CA ASP A 402 3.12 25.94 -6.18
C ASP A 402 2.06 26.28 -7.23
N GLY A 403 1.06 27.08 -6.87
CA GLY A 403 -0.05 27.50 -7.72
C GLY A 403 -1.14 26.44 -7.96
N VAL A 404 -1.08 25.27 -7.34
CA VAL A 404 -2.16 24.28 -7.42
C VAL A 404 -3.34 24.71 -6.57
N HIS A 405 -4.50 24.89 -7.21
CA HIS A 405 -5.75 25.28 -6.54
C HIS A 405 -6.47 24.04 -5.99
N VAL A 406 -6.53 23.89 -4.67
CA VAL A 406 -7.11 22.73 -3.99
C VAL A 406 -8.48 22.97 -3.37
N ALA A 407 -8.97 24.22 -3.33
CA ALA A 407 -10.19 24.60 -2.63
C ALA A 407 -11.43 23.83 -3.12
N ASP A 408 -11.61 23.67 -4.44
CA ASP A 408 -12.74 22.93 -5.01
C ASP A 408 -12.65 21.42 -4.67
N MET A 409 -11.46 20.83 -4.78
CA MET A 409 -11.23 19.42 -4.39
C MET A 409 -11.59 19.19 -2.91
N ILE A 410 -11.11 20.07 -2.03
CA ILE A 410 -11.39 20.01 -0.58
C ILE A 410 -12.89 20.20 -0.33
N HIS A 411 -13.52 21.18 -0.96
CA HIS A 411 -14.95 21.42 -0.78
C HIS A 411 -15.79 20.20 -1.17
N ARG A 412 -15.55 19.60 -2.32
CA ARG A 412 -16.27 18.40 -2.77
C ARG A 412 -16.02 17.20 -1.85
N ALA A 413 -14.78 16.98 -1.41
CA ALA A 413 -14.44 15.90 -0.48
C ALA A 413 -15.15 16.07 0.87
N LEU A 414 -15.11 17.27 1.44
CA LEU A 414 -15.81 17.56 2.70
C LEU A 414 -17.33 17.47 2.56
N SER A 415 -17.88 17.89 1.42
CA SER A 415 -19.31 17.72 1.10
C SER A 415 -19.71 16.24 1.07
N PHE A 416 -18.86 15.37 0.51
CA PHE A 416 -19.10 13.93 0.54
C PHE A 416 -19.05 13.36 1.97
N ILE A 417 -18.00 13.71 2.73
CA ILE A 417 -17.83 13.25 4.12
C ILE A 417 -19.04 13.62 4.99
N VAL A 418 -19.52 14.86 4.93
CA VAL A 418 -20.64 15.29 5.79
C VAL A 418 -21.97 14.69 5.41
N ARG A 419 -22.16 14.32 4.12
CA ARG A 419 -23.39 13.70 3.64
C ARG A 419 -23.47 12.20 3.92
N ASN A 420 -22.32 11.51 4.04
CA ASN A 420 -22.28 10.06 4.17
C ASN A 420 -21.79 9.56 5.53
N GLY A 421 -21.01 10.35 6.27
CA GLY A 421 -20.53 9.99 7.60
C GLY A 421 -21.56 10.17 8.73
N PRO A 422 -21.25 9.69 9.96
CA PRO A 422 -19.94 9.24 10.45
C PRO A 422 -19.60 7.76 10.21
N ALA A 423 -20.55 6.93 9.79
CA ALA A 423 -20.32 5.52 9.44
C ALA A 423 -19.73 5.41 8.02
N SER A 424 -18.87 4.46 7.79
CA SER A 424 -18.26 4.14 6.50
C SER A 424 -18.75 2.77 6.01
N ASP A 425 -18.81 2.55 4.69
CA ASP A 425 -19.21 1.25 4.13
C ASP A 425 -18.18 0.16 4.41
N GLN A 426 -16.92 0.54 4.62
CA GLN A 426 -15.84 -0.34 5.06
C GLN A 426 -14.90 0.40 6.00
N ASP A 427 -14.23 -0.36 6.89
CA ASP A 427 -13.08 0.09 7.65
C ASP A 427 -11.80 0.13 6.77
N ARG A 428 -10.69 0.64 7.31
CA ARG A 428 -9.41 0.71 6.56
C ARG A 428 -8.85 -0.67 6.18
N TRP A 429 -9.37 -1.74 6.75
CA TRP A 429 -8.98 -3.12 6.45
C TRP A 429 -9.85 -3.78 5.38
N GLU A 430 -10.81 -3.02 4.82
CA GLU A 430 -11.67 -3.44 3.70
C GLU A 430 -12.68 -4.52 4.09
N GLU A 431 -13.10 -4.54 5.36
CA GLU A 431 -13.89 -5.65 5.88
C GLU A 431 -15.31 -5.27 6.24
N ASP A 432 -15.53 -4.40 7.21
CA ASP A 432 -16.84 -4.17 7.79
C ASP A 432 -17.32 -2.73 7.71
N ALA A 433 -18.63 -2.59 7.48
CA ALA A 433 -19.33 -1.31 7.56
C ALA A 433 -19.53 -0.89 9.01
N GLY A 434 -19.45 0.42 9.27
CA GLY A 434 -19.73 0.97 10.60
C GLY A 434 -18.85 2.16 10.95
N ILE A 435 -18.68 2.39 12.24
CA ILE A 435 -17.87 3.46 12.79
C ILE A 435 -16.55 2.88 13.31
N ASN A 436 -15.46 3.24 12.66
CA ASN A 436 -14.10 2.87 13.04
C ASN A 436 -13.36 4.11 13.54
N ALA A 437 -12.58 3.97 14.62
CA ALA A 437 -11.87 5.09 15.25
C ALA A 437 -10.81 5.73 14.33
N PHE A 438 -10.16 4.96 13.45
CA PHE A 438 -9.19 5.46 12.48
C PHE A 438 -9.89 6.34 11.43
N THR A 439 -10.89 5.80 10.74
CA THR A 439 -11.64 6.49 9.69
C THR A 439 -12.32 7.75 10.23
N LEU A 440 -12.97 7.66 11.40
CA LEU A 440 -13.63 8.82 12.01
C LEU A 440 -12.63 9.91 12.40
N SER A 441 -11.45 9.55 12.94
CA SER A 441 -10.42 10.55 13.25
C SER A 441 -9.87 11.24 12.01
N ALA A 442 -9.72 10.53 10.89
CA ALA A 442 -9.31 11.11 9.61
C ALA A 442 -10.38 12.10 9.08
N CYS A 443 -11.67 11.73 9.16
CA CYS A 443 -12.77 12.60 8.75
C CYS A 443 -12.86 13.87 9.62
N ILE A 444 -12.75 13.74 10.95
CA ILE A 444 -12.73 14.89 11.87
C ILE A 444 -11.54 15.82 11.55
N ALA A 445 -10.37 15.25 11.31
CA ALA A 445 -9.17 16.00 10.95
C ALA A 445 -9.34 16.74 9.62
N ALA A 446 -9.90 16.06 8.59
CA ALA A 446 -10.18 16.66 7.28
C ALA A 446 -11.16 17.84 7.39
N LEU A 447 -12.24 17.69 8.16
CA LEU A 447 -13.22 18.76 8.39
C LEU A 447 -12.57 19.99 9.05
N VAL A 448 -11.73 19.81 10.05
CA VAL A 448 -11.06 20.92 10.75
C VAL A 448 -10.00 21.58 9.86
N CYS A 449 -9.13 20.78 9.23
CA CYS A 449 -8.03 21.33 8.40
C CYS A 449 -8.57 21.97 7.12
N GLY A 450 -9.53 21.33 6.45
CA GLY A 450 -10.13 21.82 5.22
C GLY A 450 -11.06 23.03 5.42
N ALA A 451 -11.51 23.30 6.64
CA ALA A 451 -12.44 24.40 6.96
C ALA A 451 -11.96 25.77 6.50
N SER A 452 -10.63 26.02 6.53
CA SER A 452 -10.04 27.29 6.07
C SER A 452 -10.20 27.55 4.56
N HIS A 453 -10.49 26.51 3.77
CA HIS A 453 -10.69 26.57 2.33
C HIS A 453 -12.18 26.74 1.93
N LEU A 454 -13.09 26.75 2.92
CA LEU A 454 -14.53 26.81 2.70
C LEU A 454 -15.08 28.24 2.87
N PRO A 455 -16.20 28.57 2.20
CA PRO A 455 -16.95 29.80 2.50
C PRO A 455 -17.49 29.76 3.95
N PRO A 456 -17.76 30.93 4.57
CA PRO A 456 -18.07 31.02 6.01
C PRO A 456 -19.15 30.06 6.52
N GLN A 457 -20.29 29.96 5.82
CA GLN A 457 -21.40 29.08 6.22
C GLN A 457 -21.01 27.59 6.16
N ALA A 458 -20.29 27.16 5.13
CA ALA A 458 -19.80 25.78 5.01
C ALA A 458 -18.74 25.47 6.06
N ARG A 459 -17.84 26.44 6.33
CA ARG A 459 -16.81 26.32 7.36
C ARG A 459 -17.41 26.08 8.75
N ASP A 460 -18.40 26.91 9.11
CA ASP A 460 -19.03 26.87 10.44
C ASP A 460 -19.77 25.53 10.63
N LEU A 461 -20.42 24.99 9.59
CA LEU A 461 -21.05 23.67 9.62
C LEU A 461 -20.01 22.55 9.71
N ALA A 462 -18.93 22.59 8.91
CA ALA A 462 -17.86 21.58 8.95
C ALA A 462 -17.25 21.47 10.35
N LEU A 463 -16.97 22.62 10.99
CA LEU A 463 -16.45 22.68 12.36
C LEU A 463 -17.47 22.17 13.40
N ALA A 464 -18.75 22.47 13.23
CA ALA A 464 -19.81 21.97 14.11
C ALA A 464 -19.97 20.45 14.02
N ILE A 465 -19.88 19.86 12.80
CA ILE A 465 -19.90 18.42 12.58
C ILE A 465 -18.67 17.75 13.20
N ALA A 466 -17.48 18.34 12.99
CA ALA A 466 -16.23 17.84 13.59
C ALA A 466 -16.30 17.81 15.12
N ASP A 467 -16.81 18.88 15.75
CA ASP A 467 -17.01 18.94 17.21
C ASP A 467 -18.01 17.90 17.69
N TYR A 468 -19.12 17.74 16.96
CA TYR A 468 -20.17 16.76 17.27
C TYR A 468 -19.62 15.32 17.19
N TRP A 469 -18.95 14.96 16.09
CA TRP A 469 -18.40 13.62 15.93
C TRP A 469 -17.31 13.33 16.97
N ASN A 470 -16.40 14.30 17.20
CA ASN A 470 -15.34 14.15 18.21
C ASN A 470 -15.91 14.01 19.63
N ALA A 471 -16.95 14.76 19.98
CA ALA A 471 -17.62 14.66 21.29
C ALA A 471 -18.40 13.33 21.48
N SER A 472 -18.82 12.70 20.39
CA SER A 472 -19.66 11.48 20.40
C SER A 472 -18.86 10.19 20.24
N LEU A 473 -17.58 10.25 19.90
CA LEU A 473 -16.75 9.12 19.51
C LEU A 473 -16.81 7.96 20.51
N GLU A 474 -16.63 8.22 21.80
CA GLU A 474 -16.71 7.19 22.86
C GLU A 474 -18.12 6.62 23.02
N ASN A 475 -19.15 7.41 22.79
CA ASN A 475 -20.53 6.93 22.85
C ASN A 475 -20.80 5.88 21.76
N TRP A 476 -20.10 5.97 20.64
CA TRP A 476 -20.28 5.07 19.51
C TRP A 476 -19.32 3.88 19.53
N THR A 477 -18.07 4.10 19.91
CA THR A 477 -16.99 3.12 19.68
C THR A 477 -16.36 2.54 20.94
N ALA A 478 -16.79 2.95 22.15
CA ALA A 478 -16.21 2.46 23.38
C ALA A 478 -17.14 1.52 24.14
N VAL A 479 -16.58 0.50 24.77
CA VAL A 479 -17.23 -0.46 25.65
C VAL A 479 -16.71 -0.31 27.05
N TYR A 480 -17.60 -0.30 28.03
CA TYR A 480 -17.32 -0.21 29.46
C TYR A 480 -17.91 -1.42 30.20
N ASP A 481 -17.31 -1.81 31.33
CA ASP A 481 -17.81 -2.86 32.24
C ASP A 481 -18.14 -4.21 31.56
N SER A 482 -17.48 -4.52 30.44
CA SER A 482 -17.63 -5.80 29.76
C SER A 482 -16.88 -6.92 30.49
N PRO A 483 -17.19 -8.21 30.21
CA PRO A 483 -16.37 -9.32 30.70
C PRO A 483 -14.89 -9.15 30.36
N LEU A 484 -14.58 -8.74 29.13
CA LEU A 484 -13.20 -8.50 28.65
C LEU A 484 -12.52 -7.35 29.41
N ALA A 485 -13.23 -6.25 29.68
CA ALA A 485 -12.68 -5.14 30.47
C ALA A 485 -12.37 -5.58 31.92
N ARG A 486 -13.25 -6.38 32.54
CA ARG A 486 -13.04 -6.91 33.90
C ARG A 486 -11.89 -7.89 33.96
N GLU A 487 -11.78 -8.80 33.00
CA GLU A 487 -10.68 -9.77 32.89
C GLU A 487 -9.31 -9.09 32.85
N HIS A 488 -9.20 -7.99 32.11
CA HIS A 488 -7.94 -7.23 31.96
C HIS A 488 -7.79 -6.07 32.96
N GLY A 489 -8.73 -5.87 33.90
CA GLY A 489 -8.68 -4.83 34.92
C GLY A 489 -8.61 -3.40 34.36
N ILE A 490 -9.36 -3.14 33.27
CA ILE A 490 -9.41 -1.84 32.57
C ILE A 490 -10.80 -1.20 32.68
N PRO A 491 -10.90 0.14 32.63
CA PRO A 491 -12.20 0.82 32.75
C PRO A 491 -13.09 0.61 31.52
N GLY A 492 -12.50 0.32 30.37
CA GLY A 492 -13.14 0.14 29.07
C GLY A 492 -12.11 0.18 27.95
N TYR A 493 -12.59 0.06 26.71
CA TYR A 493 -11.75 0.02 25.51
C TYR A 493 -12.54 0.44 24.27
N TYR A 494 -11.81 0.82 23.21
CA TYR A 494 -12.38 1.04 21.87
C TYR A 494 -12.51 -0.29 21.13
N VAL A 495 -13.65 -0.48 20.45
CA VAL A 495 -13.89 -1.63 19.56
C VAL A 495 -13.24 -1.42 18.20
N ARG A 496 -13.04 -2.51 17.43
CA ARG A 496 -12.52 -2.46 16.06
C ARG A 496 -13.45 -1.65 15.15
N VAL A 497 -14.70 -2.07 15.04
CA VAL A 497 -15.77 -1.40 14.29
C VAL A 497 -17.05 -1.47 15.09
N ALA A 498 -17.75 -0.37 15.22
CA ALA A 498 -19.10 -0.32 15.79
C ALA A 498 -20.13 -0.35 14.65
N PRO A 499 -21.15 -1.22 14.68
CA PRO A 499 -22.24 -1.20 13.71
C PRO A 499 -22.90 0.18 13.60
N ALA A 500 -23.36 0.59 12.43
CA ALA A 500 -23.93 1.91 12.21
C ALA A 500 -25.14 2.20 13.12
N ASP A 501 -25.89 1.17 13.52
CA ASP A 501 -27.04 1.27 14.40
C ASP A 501 -26.70 1.81 15.80
N VAL A 502 -25.41 1.80 16.19
CA VAL A 502 -24.93 2.42 17.44
C VAL A 502 -25.24 3.92 17.51
N LEU A 503 -25.44 4.59 16.38
CA LEU A 503 -25.85 5.99 16.31
C LEU A 503 -27.21 6.22 16.95
N HIS A 504 -28.08 5.23 16.90
CA HIS A 504 -29.42 5.25 17.49
C HIS A 504 -29.46 4.50 18.81
N ASP A 505 -28.92 3.31 18.87
CA ASP A 505 -28.95 2.43 20.04
C ASP A 505 -27.58 1.77 20.31
N ARG A 506 -26.97 2.07 21.45
CA ARG A 506 -25.71 1.49 21.89
C ARG A 506 -25.75 -0.04 22.06
N SER A 507 -26.93 -0.64 22.19
CA SER A 507 -27.05 -2.11 22.27
C SER A 507 -26.55 -2.79 21.00
N ALA A 508 -26.51 -2.10 19.87
CA ALA A 508 -25.92 -2.59 18.62
C ALA A 508 -24.44 -3.01 18.74
N LEU A 509 -23.70 -2.56 19.76
CA LEU A 509 -22.38 -3.10 20.07
C LEU A 509 -22.42 -4.60 20.46
N GLN A 510 -23.56 -5.15 20.81
CA GLN A 510 -23.73 -6.58 21.07
C GLN A 510 -24.13 -7.38 19.82
N ASP A 511 -24.37 -6.72 18.69
CA ASP A 511 -24.67 -7.40 17.44
C ASP A 511 -23.44 -8.14 16.92
N MET A 512 -23.69 -9.31 16.31
CA MET A 512 -22.63 -10.15 15.76
C MET A 512 -22.02 -9.46 14.55
N LEU A 513 -20.70 -9.32 14.56
CA LEU A 513 -19.93 -8.78 13.46
C LEU A 513 -19.06 -9.90 12.87
N PRO A 514 -19.37 -10.43 11.67
CA PRO A 514 -18.71 -11.60 11.14
C PRO A 514 -17.26 -11.30 10.75
N ILE A 515 -16.36 -12.28 10.96
CA ILE A 515 -14.97 -12.23 10.49
C ILE A 515 -14.88 -13.08 9.22
N ARG A 516 -14.91 -12.42 8.07
CA ARG A 516 -15.13 -13.06 6.76
C ARG A 516 -13.93 -13.82 6.22
N ASN A 517 -12.72 -13.51 6.66
CA ASN A 517 -11.47 -14.14 6.22
C ASN A 517 -11.04 -15.33 7.09
N GLN A 518 -11.94 -15.84 7.94
CA GLN A 518 -11.77 -17.08 8.71
C GLN A 518 -12.49 -18.25 8.02
N VAL A 519 -11.94 -19.47 8.14
CA VAL A 519 -12.58 -20.71 7.68
C VAL A 519 -13.93 -20.93 8.39
N ILE A 520 -13.98 -20.61 9.68
CA ILE A 520 -15.18 -20.64 10.50
C ILE A 520 -15.26 -19.33 11.25
N ASP A 521 -16.35 -18.58 11.03
CA ASP A 521 -16.60 -17.34 11.78
C ASP A 521 -16.64 -17.66 13.28
N PRO A 522 -15.82 -17.01 14.12
CA PRO A 522 -15.84 -17.24 15.57
C PRO A 522 -17.13 -16.76 16.25
N GLY A 523 -18.02 -16.07 15.55
CA GLY A 523 -19.30 -15.63 16.09
C GLY A 523 -19.14 -14.63 17.24
N LEU A 524 -18.39 -13.55 17.03
CA LEU A 524 -18.12 -12.54 18.05
C LEU A 524 -18.99 -11.29 17.84
N PRO A 525 -19.59 -10.73 18.93
CA PRO A 525 -20.20 -9.42 18.84
C PRO A 525 -19.15 -8.32 18.60
N ALA A 526 -19.57 -7.19 18.04
CA ALA A 526 -18.70 -6.03 17.83
C ALA A 526 -17.96 -5.61 19.11
N ALA A 527 -18.63 -5.69 20.26
CA ALA A 527 -18.06 -5.40 21.58
C ALA A 527 -16.87 -6.32 21.97
N ALA A 528 -16.73 -7.49 21.35
CA ALA A 528 -15.63 -8.42 21.62
C ALA A 528 -14.50 -8.34 20.58
N GLN A 529 -14.62 -7.44 19.60
CA GLN A 529 -13.62 -7.26 18.55
C GLN A 529 -12.78 -6.01 18.81
N VAL A 530 -11.49 -6.19 18.96
CA VAL A 530 -10.53 -5.14 19.31
C VAL A 530 -9.46 -5.03 18.20
N GLY A 531 -9.14 -3.82 17.81
CA GLY A 531 -8.11 -3.51 16.81
C GLY A 531 -7.20 -2.37 17.27
N VAL A 532 -6.21 -2.06 16.46
CA VAL A 532 -5.21 -1.02 16.75
C VAL A 532 -5.62 0.38 16.29
N ASP A 533 -6.72 0.52 15.62
CA ASP A 533 -7.18 1.72 14.89
C ASP A 533 -7.35 2.97 15.77
N PHE A 534 -7.68 2.79 17.05
CA PHE A 534 -7.80 3.89 18.01
C PHE A 534 -6.49 4.66 18.27
N LEU A 535 -5.31 4.09 17.93
CA LEU A 535 -4.02 4.78 18.05
C LEU A 535 -3.97 6.07 17.24
N GLN A 536 -4.77 6.16 16.16
CA GLN A 536 -4.89 7.36 15.34
C GLN A 536 -5.46 8.56 16.11
N LEU A 537 -6.31 8.31 17.11
CA LEU A 537 -6.85 9.37 17.98
C LEU A 537 -5.73 10.12 18.74
N VAL A 538 -4.72 9.39 19.18
CA VAL A 538 -3.55 9.96 19.85
C VAL A 538 -2.61 10.62 18.85
N ARG A 539 -2.33 9.96 17.74
CA ARG A 539 -1.45 10.44 16.68
C ARG A 539 -1.90 11.80 16.13
N PHE A 540 -3.20 11.98 15.92
CA PHE A 540 -3.77 13.22 15.44
C PHE A 540 -4.07 14.25 16.56
N GLY A 541 -3.99 13.85 17.84
CA GLY A 541 -4.19 14.74 18.98
C GLY A 541 -5.67 14.99 19.32
N LEU A 542 -6.55 14.03 19.04
CA LEU A 542 -7.95 14.02 19.46
C LEU A 542 -8.08 13.52 20.91
N ARG A 543 -7.17 12.64 21.34
CA ARG A 543 -7.08 12.13 22.72
C ARG A 543 -5.64 12.19 23.20
N ALA A 544 -5.49 12.40 24.50
CA ALA A 544 -4.19 12.31 25.15
C ALA A 544 -3.74 10.85 25.31
N PRO A 545 -2.42 10.55 25.26
CA PRO A 545 -1.93 9.17 25.38
C PRO A 545 -2.19 8.54 26.76
N ASP A 546 -2.38 9.36 27.80
CA ASP A 546 -2.68 8.97 29.19
C ASP A 546 -4.20 8.97 29.51
N ASP A 547 -5.06 9.24 28.53
CA ASP A 547 -6.49 9.08 28.68
C ASP A 547 -6.81 7.63 29.17
N PRO A 548 -7.62 7.46 30.23
CA PRO A 548 -7.86 6.12 30.82
C PRO A 548 -8.37 5.08 29.83
N LEU A 549 -9.19 5.48 28.85
CA LEU A 549 -9.73 4.58 27.84
C LEU A 549 -8.67 4.22 26.80
N ILE A 550 -7.86 5.19 26.37
CA ILE A 550 -6.69 4.96 25.49
C ILE A 550 -5.72 4.00 26.18
N ALA A 551 -5.29 4.30 27.41
CA ALA A 551 -4.36 3.47 28.16
C ALA A 551 -4.92 2.06 28.46
N GLY A 552 -6.24 1.94 28.70
CA GLY A 552 -6.95 0.67 28.84
C GLY A 552 -6.89 -0.14 27.54
N THR A 553 -7.22 0.48 26.41
CA THR A 553 -7.20 -0.19 25.11
C THR A 553 -5.77 -0.60 24.72
N VAL A 554 -4.76 0.23 25.00
CA VAL A 554 -3.35 -0.13 24.75
C VAL A 554 -2.96 -1.39 25.52
N ARG A 555 -3.34 -1.50 26.81
CA ARG A 555 -3.09 -2.72 27.59
C ARG A 555 -3.81 -3.93 26.99
N LEU A 556 -5.03 -3.74 26.49
CA LEU A 556 -5.83 -4.81 25.90
C LEU A 556 -5.23 -5.32 24.58
N ILE A 557 -4.83 -4.42 23.68
CA ILE A 557 -4.17 -4.83 22.42
C ILE A 557 -2.80 -5.46 22.67
N ASP A 558 -2.09 -5.04 23.71
CA ASP A 558 -0.83 -5.68 24.11
C ASP A 558 -1.05 -7.10 24.67
N ALA A 559 -2.20 -7.38 25.26
CA ALA A 559 -2.55 -8.71 25.73
C ALA A 559 -3.08 -9.65 24.61
N LEU A 560 -3.83 -9.10 23.64
CA LEU A 560 -4.54 -9.90 22.65
C LEU A 560 -3.88 -9.94 21.27
N LEU A 561 -3.20 -8.85 20.85
CA LEU A 561 -2.73 -8.68 19.48
C LEU A 561 -1.21 -8.63 19.35
N LYS A 562 -0.50 -8.33 20.45
CA LYS A 562 0.96 -8.26 20.44
C LYS A 562 1.57 -9.63 20.31
N VAL A 563 2.55 -9.74 19.43
CA VAL A 563 3.41 -10.92 19.28
C VAL A 563 4.85 -10.51 19.52
N ASP A 564 5.54 -11.22 20.41
CA ASP A 564 6.96 -11.05 20.63
C ASP A 564 7.73 -12.06 19.75
N THR A 565 8.33 -11.57 18.68
CA THR A 565 9.18 -12.36 17.77
C THR A 565 10.66 -12.22 18.17
N PRO A 566 11.56 -13.09 17.64
CA PRO A 566 13.02 -12.89 17.83
C PRO A 566 13.54 -11.53 17.35
N ASN A 567 12.82 -10.88 16.43
CA ASN A 567 13.15 -9.56 15.89
C ASN A 567 12.57 -8.40 16.71
N GLY A 568 11.68 -8.68 17.66
CA GLY A 568 11.00 -7.71 18.53
C GLY A 568 9.48 -7.77 18.41
N PRO A 569 8.77 -6.86 19.10
CA PRO A 569 7.31 -6.87 19.16
C PRO A 569 6.67 -6.38 17.85
N SER A 570 5.54 -7.00 17.50
CA SER A 570 4.66 -6.57 16.41
C SER A 570 3.20 -6.85 16.80
N TRP A 571 2.23 -6.36 16.04
CA TRP A 571 0.82 -6.48 16.36
C TRP A 571 0.03 -7.03 15.18
N HIS A 572 -1.02 -7.82 15.47
CA HIS A 572 -2.07 -8.17 14.52
C HIS A 572 -2.99 -6.96 14.28
N ARG A 573 -3.71 -6.95 13.17
CA ARG A 573 -4.68 -5.90 12.86
C ARG A 573 -5.82 -5.87 13.89
N TYR A 574 -6.40 -7.02 14.16
CA TYR A 574 -7.46 -7.24 15.17
C TYR A 574 -7.50 -8.72 15.61
N ASN A 575 -8.22 -9.01 16.68
CA ASN A 575 -8.36 -10.37 17.18
C ASN A 575 -9.19 -11.24 16.23
N ASN A 576 -8.72 -12.48 16.01
CA ASN A 576 -9.27 -13.45 15.06
C ASN A 576 -9.19 -13.04 13.57
N ASP A 577 -8.31 -12.11 13.23
CA ASP A 577 -8.00 -11.80 11.84
C ASP A 577 -7.56 -13.08 11.09
N GLY A 578 -8.07 -13.28 9.87
CA GLY A 578 -7.73 -14.42 9.02
C GLY A 578 -6.85 -14.08 7.82
N TYR A 579 -6.46 -12.80 7.62
CA TYR A 579 -5.68 -12.40 6.46
C TYR A 579 -4.19 -12.72 6.62
N GLY A 580 -3.77 -13.84 6.07
CA GLY A 580 -2.38 -14.33 6.10
C GLY A 580 -2.30 -15.84 5.85
N GLU A 581 -1.08 -16.40 5.83
CA GLU A 581 -0.86 -17.83 5.65
C GLU A 581 -1.52 -18.66 6.74
N HIS A 582 -1.98 -19.84 6.35
CA HIS A 582 -2.43 -20.87 7.28
C HIS A 582 -1.28 -21.32 8.22
N ASP A 583 -1.62 -22.05 9.30
CA ASP A 583 -0.63 -22.50 10.29
C ASP A 583 0.40 -23.49 9.74
N ASP A 584 0.08 -24.18 8.64
CA ASP A 584 1.02 -25.05 7.91
C ASP A 584 1.90 -24.29 6.92
N GLY A 585 1.76 -22.95 6.86
CA GLY A 585 2.46 -22.06 5.94
C GLY A 585 1.94 -22.10 4.51
N SER A 586 0.79 -22.71 4.25
CA SER A 586 0.13 -22.60 2.92
C SER A 586 -0.38 -21.19 2.68
N ALA A 587 -0.38 -20.79 1.39
CA ALA A 587 -0.77 -19.46 0.97
C ALA A 587 -2.21 -19.12 1.37
N PHE A 588 -2.46 -17.84 1.67
CA PHE A 588 -3.81 -17.31 1.83
C PHE A 588 -4.62 -17.52 0.53
N ASN A 589 -5.83 -18.05 0.67
CA ASN A 589 -6.73 -18.40 -0.43
C ASN A 589 -8.15 -17.83 -0.25
N GLY A 590 -8.28 -16.73 0.47
CA GLY A 590 -9.54 -16.12 0.90
C GLY A 590 -9.83 -16.36 2.39
N THR A 591 -9.17 -17.35 2.98
CA THR A 591 -9.16 -17.63 4.42
C THR A 591 -7.74 -17.94 4.88
N GLY A 592 -7.46 -17.81 6.19
CA GLY A 592 -6.16 -18.09 6.76
C GLY A 592 -6.07 -17.68 8.23
N ARG A 593 -4.89 -17.22 8.63
CA ARG A 593 -4.63 -16.66 9.94
C ARG A 593 -3.90 -15.32 9.79
N GLY A 594 -4.44 -14.25 10.37
CA GLY A 594 -3.82 -12.94 10.38
C GLY A 594 -2.44 -12.98 11.01
N ARG A 595 -1.46 -12.40 10.34
CA ARG A 595 -0.08 -12.33 10.82
C ARG A 595 0.25 -10.93 11.32
N ALA A 596 1.35 -10.79 12.07
CA ALA A 596 1.76 -9.52 12.64
C ALA A 596 2.35 -8.58 11.57
N TRP A 597 2.07 -7.27 11.68
CA TRP A 597 2.41 -6.26 10.68
C TRP A 597 3.50 -5.31 11.17
N PRO A 598 4.64 -5.18 10.49
CA PRO A 598 5.66 -4.16 10.79
C PRO A 598 5.13 -2.72 10.73
N LEU A 599 4.14 -2.44 9.87
CA LEU A 599 3.40 -1.17 9.84
C LEU A 599 2.86 -0.79 11.22
N LEU A 600 2.21 -1.75 11.90
CA LEU A 600 1.59 -1.52 13.21
C LEU A 600 2.63 -1.35 14.32
N THR A 601 3.83 -1.91 14.16
CA THR A 601 4.98 -1.60 15.02
C THR A 601 5.36 -0.13 14.92
N GLY A 602 5.31 0.45 13.71
CA GLY A 602 5.52 1.89 13.48
C GLY A 602 4.41 2.77 14.06
N GLU A 603 3.14 2.42 13.84
CA GLU A 603 2.00 3.13 14.43
C GLU A 603 2.05 3.13 15.97
N ARG A 604 2.41 1.98 16.56
CA ARG A 604 2.66 1.90 18.00
C ARG A 604 3.83 2.80 18.43
N GLY A 605 4.87 2.94 17.60
CA GLY A 605 5.99 3.87 17.83
C GLY A 605 5.54 5.33 17.93
N HIS A 606 4.58 5.76 17.12
CA HIS A 606 4.01 7.10 17.21
C HIS A 606 3.22 7.31 18.52
N TYR A 607 2.51 6.28 19.01
CA TYR A 607 1.89 6.32 20.33
C TYR A 607 2.93 6.44 21.44
N GLU A 608 4.01 5.63 21.40
CA GLU A 608 5.09 5.71 22.38
C GLU A 608 5.70 7.12 22.44
N LEU A 609 5.95 7.71 21.26
CA LEU A 609 6.46 9.09 21.16
C LEU A 609 5.47 10.11 21.75
N ALA A 610 4.19 10.01 21.44
CA ALA A 610 3.17 10.89 21.99
C ALA A 610 3.06 10.76 23.52
N ALA A 611 3.34 9.56 24.06
CA ALA A 611 3.40 9.26 25.49
C ALA A 611 4.75 9.65 26.15
N GLY A 612 5.63 10.35 25.43
CA GLY A 612 6.92 10.82 25.94
C GLY A 612 8.01 9.75 26.04
N ARG A 613 7.83 8.58 25.39
CA ARG A 613 8.80 7.50 25.34
C ARG A 613 9.54 7.48 24.01
N ASP A 614 10.83 7.14 24.01
CA ASP A 614 11.63 7.07 22.78
C ASP A 614 11.20 5.86 21.93
N PRO A 615 10.73 6.05 20.67
CA PRO A 615 10.31 4.98 19.78
C PRO A 615 11.49 4.21 19.13
N LEU A 616 12.74 4.54 19.47
CA LEU A 616 13.91 3.91 18.85
C LEU A 616 13.89 2.38 18.91
N PRO A 617 13.50 1.70 20.01
CA PRO A 617 13.43 0.23 20.05
C PRO A 617 12.47 -0.36 19.00
N LEU A 618 11.37 0.34 18.69
CA LEU A 618 10.39 -0.10 17.67
C LEU A 618 10.91 0.17 16.24
N LEU A 619 11.64 1.27 16.02
CA LEU A 619 12.37 1.50 14.77
C LEU A 619 13.39 0.38 14.50
N GLU A 620 14.17 -0.01 15.51
CA GLU A 620 15.12 -1.12 15.41
C GLU A 620 14.42 -2.48 15.17
N THR A 621 13.24 -2.67 15.74
CA THR A 621 12.39 -3.85 15.48
C THR A 621 11.99 -3.91 14.00
N MET A 622 11.47 -2.82 13.44
CA MET A 622 11.14 -2.76 12.02
C MET A 622 12.35 -3.08 11.13
N VAL A 623 13.53 -2.53 11.45
CA VAL A 623 14.78 -2.84 10.72
C VAL A 623 15.09 -4.33 10.73
N ARG A 624 14.95 -5.01 11.88
CA ARG A 624 15.22 -6.46 12.01
C ARG A 624 14.20 -7.33 11.29
N MET A 625 12.96 -6.85 11.10
CA MET A 625 11.88 -7.54 10.37
C MET A 625 12.02 -7.41 8.86
N ALA A 626 12.81 -6.46 8.37
CA ALA A 626 13.07 -6.30 6.95
C ALA A 626 13.84 -7.49 6.35
N SER A 627 13.74 -7.67 5.02
CA SER A 627 14.60 -8.61 4.29
C SER A 627 16.08 -8.24 4.37
N GLY A 628 16.96 -9.10 3.89
CA GLY A 628 18.41 -8.83 3.80
C GLY A 628 18.73 -7.57 2.99
N GLY A 629 17.90 -7.23 2.00
CA GLY A 629 17.97 -6.00 1.20
C GLY A 629 17.27 -4.78 1.82
N GLY A 630 16.66 -4.93 3.00
CA GLY A 630 15.99 -3.84 3.71
C GLY A 630 14.54 -3.59 3.26
N MET A 631 13.91 -4.54 2.56
CA MET A 631 12.51 -4.45 2.19
C MET A 631 11.61 -4.78 3.39
N LEU A 632 10.77 -3.82 3.82
CA LEU A 632 9.79 -4.03 4.88
C LEU A 632 8.59 -4.78 4.31
N PRO A 633 8.24 -5.95 4.89
CA PRO A 633 7.08 -6.71 4.44
C PRO A 633 5.77 -6.15 4.98
N GLU A 634 4.69 -6.57 4.38
CA GLU A 634 3.35 -6.41 4.92
C GLU A 634 3.21 -7.16 6.24
N GLN A 635 3.58 -8.45 6.24
CA GLN A 635 3.41 -9.36 7.35
C GLN A 635 4.69 -10.10 7.67
N VAL A 636 4.88 -10.44 8.95
CA VAL A 636 5.95 -11.33 9.42
C VAL A 636 5.35 -12.60 10.02
N TRP A 637 6.05 -13.73 9.82
CA TRP A 637 5.66 -14.99 10.40
C TRP A 637 5.75 -14.94 11.94
N ASP A 638 4.73 -15.40 12.62
CA ASP A 638 4.57 -15.28 14.07
C ASP A 638 4.25 -16.62 14.76
N SER A 639 4.39 -17.71 14.04
CA SER A 639 4.14 -19.07 14.52
C SER A 639 5.44 -19.88 14.51
N ALA A 640 5.37 -21.18 14.88
CA ALA A 640 6.50 -22.08 14.82
C ALA A 640 7.12 -22.10 13.40
N PRO A 641 8.44 -22.28 13.27
CA PRO A 641 9.10 -22.34 11.97
C PRO A 641 8.50 -23.42 11.05
N VAL A 642 8.39 -23.11 9.75
CA VAL A 642 8.03 -24.08 8.71
C VAL A 642 9.17 -24.14 7.69
N PRO A 643 10.24 -24.94 7.96
CA PRO A 643 11.47 -24.93 7.15
C PRO A 643 11.25 -25.24 5.68
N GLY A 644 10.32 -26.16 5.37
CA GLY A 644 9.97 -26.53 3.99
C GLY A 644 9.34 -25.39 3.16
N ARG A 645 8.94 -24.30 3.83
CA ARG A 645 8.39 -23.09 3.21
C ARG A 645 9.22 -21.83 3.49
N PHE A 646 10.37 -21.95 4.13
CA PHE A 646 11.27 -20.85 4.52
C PHE A 646 10.58 -19.81 5.43
N LEU A 647 9.62 -20.23 6.26
CA LEU A 647 8.92 -19.36 7.21
C LEU A 647 9.58 -19.46 8.59
N GLU A 648 10.09 -18.33 9.07
CA GLU A 648 10.78 -18.20 10.35
C GLU A 648 10.18 -17.03 11.16
N PRO A 649 9.98 -17.17 12.49
CA PRO A 649 9.40 -16.13 13.33
C PRO A 649 10.12 -14.79 13.23
N GLY A 650 9.35 -13.72 12.96
CA GLY A 650 9.85 -12.36 12.78
C GLY A 650 10.41 -12.08 11.38
N ARG A 651 10.37 -13.04 10.47
CA ARG A 651 10.78 -12.88 9.07
C ARG A 651 9.58 -12.69 8.14
N PRO A 652 9.78 -12.11 6.94
CA PRO A 652 8.71 -11.90 5.97
C PRO A 652 7.93 -13.18 5.65
N THR A 653 6.63 -13.04 5.40
CA THR A 653 5.72 -14.07 4.88
C THR A 653 5.63 -13.99 3.36
N GLY A 654 4.65 -14.70 2.75
CA GLY A 654 4.30 -14.57 1.34
C GLY A 654 3.38 -13.38 1.01
N GLY A 655 3.01 -12.54 1.98
CA GLY A 655 2.33 -11.26 1.78
C GLY A 655 3.15 -10.27 0.96
N ALA A 656 2.66 -9.05 0.74
CA ALA A 656 3.36 -8.05 -0.08
C ALA A 656 4.74 -7.67 0.51
N MET A 657 5.77 -7.63 -0.33
CA MET A 657 7.09 -7.13 0.06
C MET A 657 7.82 -6.50 -1.15
N PRO A 658 8.25 -5.22 -1.05
CA PRO A 658 8.00 -4.31 0.07
C PRO A 658 6.54 -3.85 0.13
N LEU A 659 6.01 -3.61 1.35
CA LEU A 659 4.81 -2.82 1.52
C LEU A 659 5.22 -1.34 1.62
N VAL A 660 4.80 -0.51 0.66
CA VAL A 660 5.26 0.90 0.59
C VAL A 660 4.80 1.69 1.81
N TRP A 661 3.60 1.44 2.32
CA TRP A 661 3.08 2.09 3.52
C TRP A 661 3.91 1.79 4.77
N ALA A 662 4.45 0.55 4.92
CA ALA A 662 5.36 0.23 6.03
C ALA A 662 6.67 1.04 5.96
N HIS A 663 7.21 1.26 4.76
CA HIS A 663 8.38 2.14 4.55
C HIS A 663 8.05 3.61 4.82
N ALA A 664 6.86 4.06 4.44
CA ALA A 664 6.39 5.41 4.72
C ALA A 664 6.27 5.65 6.23
N GLU A 665 5.71 4.67 6.95
CA GLU A 665 5.56 4.72 8.39
C GLU A 665 6.94 4.80 9.10
N PHE A 666 7.91 4.00 8.65
CA PHE A 666 9.28 4.06 9.17
C PHE A 666 9.89 5.47 9.01
N ILE A 667 9.78 6.07 7.82
CA ILE A 667 10.30 7.43 7.54
C ILE A 667 9.61 8.45 8.46
N LYS A 668 8.27 8.41 8.55
CA LYS A 668 7.50 9.33 9.37
C LYS A 668 7.86 9.20 10.85
N LEU A 669 8.06 7.98 11.35
CA LEU A 669 8.44 7.75 12.74
C LEU A 669 9.86 8.28 13.06
N VAL A 670 10.81 8.09 12.14
CA VAL A 670 12.17 8.68 12.27
C VAL A 670 12.11 10.21 12.36
N VAL A 671 11.34 10.84 11.47
CA VAL A 671 11.18 12.30 11.46
C VAL A 671 10.41 12.76 12.70
N SER A 672 9.38 12.06 13.10
CA SER A 672 8.59 12.33 14.31
C SER A 672 9.45 12.32 15.57
N ARG A 673 10.35 11.33 15.68
CA ARG A 673 11.33 11.25 16.78
C ARG A 673 12.24 12.48 16.82
N SER A 674 12.67 12.99 15.66
CA SER A 674 13.46 14.23 15.58
C SER A 674 12.69 15.48 15.99
N LEU A 675 11.36 15.50 15.75
CA LEU A 675 10.48 16.62 16.12
C LEU A 675 9.96 16.52 17.56
N GLY A 676 10.08 15.37 18.23
CA GLY A 676 9.48 15.10 19.53
C GLY A 676 7.94 15.01 19.51
N ARG A 677 7.35 14.87 18.33
CA ARG A 677 5.90 14.73 18.11
C ARG A 677 5.61 14.07 16.75
N PRO A 678 4.42 13.48 16.54
CA PRO A 678 4.07 12.96 15.21
C PRO A 678 4.18 14.05 14.13
N PHE A 679 4.86 13.74 13.03
CA PHE A 679 5.08 14.65 11.91
C PHE A 679 3.76 15.03 11.21
N ASP A 680 2.84 14.09 11.13
CA ASP A 680 1.55 14.20 10.47
C ASP A 680 0.39 14.57 11.43
N ARG A 681 0.70 14.95 12.67
CA ARG A 681 -0.28 15.57 13.56
C ARG A 681 -0.72 16.92 12.98
N PRO A 682 -2.02 17.07 12.57
CA PRO A 682 -2.45 18.33 11.96
C PRO A 682 -2.49 19.47 12.98
N GLU A 683 -1.79 20.56 12.72
CA GLU A 683 -1.71 21.70 13.66
C GLU A 683 -3.08 22.37 13.90
N PRO A 684 -3.97 22.58 12.89
CA PRO A 684 -5.31 23.13 13.17
C PRO A 684 -6.13 22.26 14.11
N LEU A 685 -6.01 20.92 13.97
CA LEU A 685 -6.70 19.95 14.83
C LEU A 685 -6.15 20.01 16.27
N TRP A 686 -4.81 20.02 16.42
CA TRP A 686 -4.16 20.15 17.71
C TRP A 686 -4.51 21.45 18.40
N HIS A 687 -4.51 22.58 17.71
CA HIS A 687 -4.93 23.87 18.28
C HIS A 687 -6.38 23.88 18.72
N ARG A 688 -7.26 23.14 18.06
CA ARG A 688 -8.68 23.07 18.41
C ARG A 688 -8.95 22.19 19.63
N TYR A 689 -8.33 21.03 19.72
CA TYR A 689 -8.68 20.02 20.73
C TYR A 689 -7.57 19.72 21.75
N GLY A 690 -6.29 19.79 21.37
CA GLY A 690 -5.14 19.60 22.28
C GLY A 690 -5.17 18.28 23.04
N GLY A 691 -5.64 17.17 22.41
CA GLY A 691 -5.81 15.87 23.04
C GLY A 691 -7.01 15.75 23.97
N LYS A 692 -7.98 16.68 23.91
CA LYS A 692 -9.13 16.70 24.81
C LYS A 692 -10.44 16.51 24.05
N ARG A 693 -11.33 15.73 24.62
CA ARG A 693 -12.72 15.59 24.15
C ARG A 693 -13.44 16.94 24.29
N PRO A 694 -14.06 17.48 23.23
CA PRO A 694 -14.86 18.68 23.34
C PRO A 694 -16.19 18.41 24.05
N ALA A 695 -16.80 19.46 24.62
CA ALA A 695 -18.15 19.38 25.15
C ALA A 695 -19.15 19.25 24.00
N LEU A 696 -20.15 18.40 24.16
CA LEU A 696 -21.21 18.21 23.16
C LEU A 696 -22.22 19.35 23.25
N LYS A 697 -22.03 20.39 22.43
CA LYS A 697 -22.86 21.60 22.40
C LYS A 697 -23.99 21.58 21.36
N ARG A 698 -23.83 20.75 20.34
CA ARG A 698 -24.78 20.61 19.21
C ARG A 698 -24.81 19.16 18.77
N VAL A 699 -26.00 18.67 18.48
CA VAL A 699 -26.25 17.36 17.87
C VAL A 699 -26.77 17.59 16.47
N ILE A 700 -26.30 16.82 15.51
CA ILE A 700 -26.72 16.87 14.10
C ILE A 700 -27.43 15.56 13.80
N TRP A 701 -28.69 15.65 13.50
CA TRP A 701 -29.56 14.53 13.16
C TRP A 701 -29.71 14.44 11.64
N THR A 702 -29.52 13.26 11.07
CA THR A 702 -29.81 12.97 9.66
C THR A 702 -30.58 11.64 9.56
N PRO A 703 -31.32 11.38 8.46
CA PRO A 703 -32.00 10.10 8.27
C PRO A 703 -31.11 8.86 8.29
N HIS A 704 -29.86 8.98 7.82
CA HIS A 704 -28.88 7.89 7.81
C HIS A 704 -28.07 7.79 9.13
N ALA A 705 -28.13 8.82 9.96
CA ALA A 705 -27.51 8.86 11.28
C ALA A 705 -28.51 9.41 12.30
N PRO A 706 -29.63 8.72 12.54
CA PRO A 706 -30.67 9.19 13.46
C PRO A 706 -30.16 9.11 14.90
N VAL A 707 -30.44 10.15 15.68
CA VAL A 707 -30.02 10.25 17.08
C VAL A 707 -31.24 10.14 17.96
N GLY A 708 -31.25 9.23 18.93
CA GLY A 708 -32.35 9.03 19.87
C GLY A 708 -32.22 9.85 21.16
N ARG A 709 -31.04 10.46 21.43
CA ARG A 709 -30.79 11.22 22.68
C ARG A 709 -30.09 12.54 22.39
N LEU A 710 -30.54 13.60 23.09
CA LEU A 710 -29.96 14.94 23.06
C LEU A 710 -29.52 15.31 24.49
N PRO A 711 -28.24 15.63 24.74
CA PRO A 711 -27.84 16.15 26.05
C PRO A 711 -28.54 17.45 26.37
N GLN A 712 -28.94 17.61 27.65
CA GLN A 712 -29.55 18.86 28.13
C GLN A 712 -28.59 20.04 27.88
N GLY A 713 -29.11 21.12 27.32
CA GLY A 713 -28.35 22.33 26.96
C GLY A 713 -27.67 22.30 25.60
N ALA A 714 -27.69 21.17 24.87
CA ALA A 714 -27.21 21.08 23.49
C ALA A 714 -28.28 21.58 22.50
N ALA A 715 -27.84 22.23 21.42
CA ALA A 715 -28.72 22.59 20.30
C ALA A 715 -28.91 21.38 19.36
N LEU A 716 -30.06 21.33 18.67
CA LEU A 716 -30.37 20.31 17.66
C LEU A 716 -30.37 20.91 16.24
N THR A 717 -29.63 20.34 15.35
CA THR A 717 -29.70 20.62 13.91
C THR A 717 -30.26 19.41 13.18
N LEU A 718 -31.33 19.55 12.44
CA LEU A 718 -31.91 18.52 11.58
C LEU A 718 -31.37 18.78 10.15
N ALA A 719 -30.91 17.73 9.46
CA ALA A 719 -30.31 17.86 8.13
C ALA A 719 -30.83 16.80 7.18
N LEU A 720 -31.07 17.21 5.92
CA LEU A 720 -31.35 16.34 4.78
C LEU A 720 -30.26 16.54 3.71
N THR A 721 -30.10 15.56 2.83
CA THR A 721 -29.20 15.66 1.66
C THR A 721 -29.86 16.30 0.45
N GLU A 722 -31.13 16.65 0.55
CA GLU A 722 -31.94 17.33 -0.48
C GLU A 722 -32.90 18.35 0.17
N PRO A 723 -33.46 19.29 -0.58
CA PRO A 723 -34.47 20.19 -0.07
C PRO A 723 -35.68 19.44 0.51
N GLY A 724 -36.21 19.92 1.63
CA GLY A 724 -37.37 19.29 2.28
C GLY A 724 -38.00 20.15 3.37
N MET A 725 -38.85 19.53 4.16
CA MET A 725 -39.53 20.14 5.27
C MET A 725 -39.47 19.22 6.47
N PHE A 726 -39.10 19.73 7.62
CA PHE A 726 -39.24 19.03 8.89
C PHE A 726 -40.54 19.47 9.60
N ARG A 727 -41.18 18.48 10.20
CA ARG A 727 -42.28 18.67 11.15
C ARG A 727 -41.87 18.08 12.47
N TRP A 728 -42.00 18.83 13.55
CA TRP A 728 -41.70 18.34 14.89
C TRP A 728 -42.69 18.86 15.91
N GLY A 729 -42.84 18.12 17.01
CA GLY A 729 -43.63 18.50 18.19
C GLY A 729 -42.94 17.97 19.44
N HIS A 730 -43.57 18.18 20.56
CA HIS A 730 -43.05 17.80 21.85
C HIS A 730 -44.01 16.82 22.56
N ASP A 731 -43.44 15.87 23.32
CA ASP A 731 -44.15 14.99 24.26
C ASP A 731 -45.44 14.35 23.70
N GLY A 732 -45.40 13.76 22.51
CA GLY A 732 -46.52 13.15 21.80
C GLY A 732 -47.20 14.14 20.83
N TRP A 733 -46.41 14.82 20.01
CA TRP A 733 -46.83 15.72 18.96
C TRP A 733 -47.61 16.98 19.45
N GLN A 734 -47.27 17.50 20.67
CA GLN A 734 -47.79 18.81 21.13
C GLN A 734 -46.94 19.94 20.55
N ASP A 735 -47.54 21.13 20.41
CA ASP A 735 -46.90 22.35 19.89
C ASP A 735 -46.14 22.10 18.55
N ILE A 736 -46.90 21.60 17.56
CA ILE A 736 -46.35 21.20 16.27
C ILE A 736 -45.83 22.42 15.49
N GLU A 737 -44.59 22.33 15.03
CA GLU A 737 -43.98 23.26 14.10
C GLU A 737 -43.63 22.58 12.78
N GLU A 738 -43.71 23.34 11.68
CA GLU A 738 -43.18 22.94 10.35
C GLU A 738 -42.22 24.01 9.85
N ARG A 739 -41.06 23.56 9.28
CA ARG A 739 -40.13 24.50 8.68
C ARG A 739 -39.43 23.86 7.47
N ALA A 740 -39.38 24.66 6.38
CA ALA A 740 -38.58 24.28 5.22
C ALA A 740 -37.08 24.33 5.54
N THR A 741 -36.33 23.44 4.95
CA THR A 741 -34.87 23.39 5.11
C THR A 741 -34.18 24.51 4.34
N GLU A 742 -33.08 25.03 4.88
CA GLU A 742 -32.20 26.01 4.24
C GLU A 742 -30.94 25.31 3.71
N ALA A 743 -30.58 25.61 2.45
CA ALA A 743 -29.43 25.01 1.81
C ALA A 743 -28.10 25.51 2.42
N ASN A 744 -27.18 24.57 2.66
CA ASN A 744 -25.79 24.87 3.03
C ASN A 744 -24.86 24.49 1.89
N PRO A 745 -23.77 25.23 1.64
CA PRO A 745 -22.84 24.94 0.53
C PRO A 745 -22.18 23.55 0.61
N LEU A 746 -22.18 22.86 1.76
CA LEU A 746 -21.69 21.46 1.86
C LEU A 746 -22.72 20.42 1.36
N GLY A 747 -23.83 20.84 0.74
CA GLY A 747 -24.83 19.94 0.17
C GLY A 747 -25.79 19.35 1.20
N LEU A 748 -25.88 19.94 2.39
CA LEU A 748 -26.91 19.65 3.37
C LEU A 748 -27.96 20.74 3.41
N HIS A 749 -29.18 20.36 3.73
CA HIS A 749 -30.34 21.25 3.90
C HIS A 749 -30.79 21.18 5.37
N LEU A 750 -30.76 22.32 6.08
CA LEU A 750 -30.74 22.37 7.52
C LEU A 750 -32.01 23.04 8.10
N VAL A 751 -32.42 22.56 9.27
CA VAL A 751 -33.31 23.25 10.21
C VAL A 751 -32.69 23.27 11.59
N GLU A 752 -32.52 24.40 12.21
CA GLU A 752 -32.04 24.52 13.58
C GLU A 752 -33.22 24.60 14.56
N ILE A 753 -33.19 23.78 15.62
CA ILE A 753 -34.15 23.81 16.72
C ILE A 753 -33.41 24.27 17.98
N ASP A 754 -33.83 25.35 18.60
CA ASP A 754 -33.27 25.79 19.88
C ASP A 754 -33.79 24.94 21.03
N THR A 755 -33.04 23.94 21.40
CA THR A 755 -33.36 22.96 22.46
C THR A 755 -32.61 23.25 23.76
N ARG A 756 -31.83 24.36 23.84
CA ARG A 756 -30.99 24.66 25.03
C ARG A 756 -31.79 24.87 26.32
N GLY A 757 -33.03 25.32 26.21
CA GLY A 757 -33.94 25.51 27.33
C GLY A 757 -34.77 24.27 27.75
N PHE A 758 -34.57 23.10 27.08
CA PHE A 758 -35.37 21.92 27.33
C PHE A 758 -34.89 21.18 28.58
N SER A 759 -35.84 20.74 29.38
CA SER A 759 -35.56 19.93 30.58
C SER A 759 -35.28 18.47 30.22
N ALA A 760 -34.51 17.78 31.06
CA ALA A 760 -34.30 16.33 30.94
C ALA A 760 -35.66 15.59 30.97
N GLY A 761 -35.79 14.55 30.15
CA GLY A 761 -36.99 13.75 29.96
C GLY A 761 -37.96 14.27 28.88
N ARG A 762 -37.79 15.51 28.42
CA ARG A 762 -38.61 16.03 27.32
C ARG A 762 -38.36 15.26 26.02
N ARG A 763 -39.43 14.97 25.30
CA ARG A 763 -39.35 14.27 23.98
C ARG A 763 -39.54 15.27 22.84
N ILE A 764 -38.82 15.07 21.78
CA ILE A 764 -39.01 15.74 20.49
C ILE A 764 -39.40 14.63 19.50
N ASP A 765 -40.69 14.71 19.07
CA ASP A 765 -41.21 13.82 18.02
C ASP A 765 -41.03 14.53 16.69
N LEU A 766 -40.44 13.88 15.67
CA LEU A 766 -40.14 14.52 14.39
C LEU A 766 -40.35 13.56 13.21
N THR A 767 -40.71 14.16 12.09
CA THR A 767 -40.72 13.52 10.78
C THR A 767 -40.30 14.51 9.71
N TYR A 768 -40.09 14.07 8.49
CA TYR A 768 -39.68 14.94 7.39
C TYR A 768 -40.38 14.58 6.08
N ARG A 769 -40.46 15.55 5.18
CA ARG A 769 -40.96 15.36 3.82
C ARG A 769 -39.89 15.86 2.83
N ARG A 770 -39.56 15.04 1.84
CA ARG A 770 -38.66 15.42 0.76
C ARG A 770 -39.38 16.28 -0.26
N GLN A 771 -38.64 17.20 -0.87
CA GLN A 771 -39.22 18.01 -1.94
C GLN A 771 -39.25 17.24 -3.26
N SER A 772 -38.31 16.32 -3.49
CA SER A 772 -38.15 15.58 -4.75
C SER A 772 -39.38 14.73 -5.09
N ASP A 773 -39.97 14.05 -4.12
CA ASP A 773 -41.13 13.14 -4.28
C ASP A 773 -42.40 13.62 -3.57
N GLY A 774 -42.28 14.64 -2.75
CA GLY A 774 -43.36 15.18 -1.92
C GLY A 774 -43.86 14.25 -0.83
N GLN A 775 -43.16 13.15 -0.57
CA GLN A 775 -43.58 12.11 0.38
C GLN A 775 -43.00 12.37 1.77
N TRP A 776 -43.79 12.08 2.79
CA TRP A 776 -43.33 11.98 4.17
C TRP A 776 -42.45 10.74 4.35
N ALA A 777 -41.55 10.76 5.33
CA ALA A 777 -40.60 9.68 5.63
C ALA A 777 -41.28 8.30 5.91
N GLY A 778 -42.59 8.28 6.14
CA GLY A 778 -43.34 7.06 6.44
C GLY A 778 -43.16 6.52 7.85
N GLN A 779 -42.36 7.21 8.65
CA GLN A 779 -42.15 6.89 10.08
C GLN A 779 -41.87 8.17 10.87
N ASP A 780 -42.09 8.08 12.17
CA ASP A 780 -41.77 9.10 13.13
C ASP A 780 -40.48 8.75 13.87
N TYR A 781 -39.71 9.77 14.18
CA TYR A 781 -38.50 9.66 14.98
C TYR A 781 -38.72 10.34 16.32
N CYS A 782 -38.04 9.85 17.36
CA CYS A 782 -38.14 10.41 18.71
C CYS A 782 -36.73 10.68 19.25
N ILE A 783 -36.53 11.91 19.76
CA ILE A 783 -35.30 12.31 20.45
C ILE A 783 -35.66 12.66 21.89
N THR A 784 -35.07 11.99 22.87
CA THR A 784 -35.26 12.29 24.29
C THR A 784 -34.14 13.16 24.84
N VAL A 785 -34.45 14.25 25.49
CA VAL A 785 -33.50 15.09 26.20
C VAL A 785 -32.99 14.36 27.44
N GLY A 786 -31.70 14.02 27.47
CA GLY A 786 -31.05 13.36 28.61
C GLY A 786 -30.66 14.35 29.70
N SER A 787 -30.23 13.85 30.88
CA SER A 787 -29.53 14.65 31.89
C SER A 787 -28.24 15.24 31.27
N ALA A 788 -27.78 16.38 31.80
CA ALA A 788 -26.49 16.93 31.45
C ALA A 788 -25.40 15.85 31.65
N ALA A 789 -24.53 15.67 30.64
CA ALA A 789 -23.46 14.68 30.66
C ALA A 789 -22.35 15.08 31.64
#